data_ce4e7cee8596f2261f6513ccf7e4d266
#
_entry.id   ce4e7cee8596f2261f6513ccf7e4d266
#
_cell.length_a   1.000
_cell.length_b   1.000
_cell.length_c   1.000
_cell.angle_alpha   90.00
_cell.angle_beta   90.00
_cell.angle_gamma   90.00
#
_symmetry.space_group_name_H-M   'P 1'
#
loop_
_entity.id
_entity.type
_entity.pdbx_description
1 polymer ?
#
loop_
_entity_poly.entity_id
_entity_poly.type
_entity_poly.pdbx_seq_one_letter_code
_entity_poly.pdbx_strand_id
1 'polypeptide(L)'
;MTLIPSSTPPLPDAIGRRMPLLKFLLPLVGGIALAWTCKDMINRWEWLIAALIFTLTAIAAIVGKRKWNGWTSAIAMTLALICIAGAWSIQRYNEIVTHWPQNEQVWLGQVEQIKKIKELHTTVIVEIKSDKKQYHQKRIQVSLQGNETLKLQSGTNIAFKARINEKNRPGNPGDFDYATYLLQHGLSGSAYCHTAQWQILTIPTTSNWHTRFLHLRQKLVNQYAQYFHDTELSLLAALTLGDKSLLTTETQQLFSDTGTSHVLALSGLHIGILISLFNLLLLKRLRYGWKHGAATLFLLAALWGFVLLAGAPLSLLRAALMFSFMQVAQSLQRIHSLSLNNLALAALLLLIIDPFTLFDVGFQLSFTAVFFIISSNDYLWQRHRLPFWKDDIYHFNTPRREFYTPKAYFRYFTLPSWKYRIKKHSYKIFRSVLIPFICISLSAQWGTAPLILHYFHTLAPYAWLANFMVIPAAYILLSAALLFLLLPFSFTQVALAKVIEWTLHLLTQGLQAISEWPFATERVYATSFTLVGIWLVPILLFFFFEKRKTLTRKALLISSVALLIISIGAETFSTLTIRRITPRICVYKATHTSLIHFIQSNAISYLLSSTTADSTRLRMTPIEQNFFMPNHIASPTLITQSQASYPTLQRANGLFLFHHKRIVYLNLPFALNAIGPIDLLIVAKGSPTNATQWLANTSVRQVVLDGSLTSRQRKVWAKACRATHIPCHDVLQQGAFIWTLP
;
A
#
# COMPACT_ATOMS: atom_id res chain seq x y z
N MET A 1 27.93 -57.95 3.98
CA MET A 1 26.78 -57.57 4.84
C MET A 1 27.09 -56.19 5.45
N THR A 2 26.77 -55.13 4.74
CA THR A 2 26.94 -53.76 5.18
C THR A 2 25.54 -53.15 5.27
N LEU A 3 25.07 -52.92 6.48
CA LEU A 3 23.79 -52.34 6.85
C LEU A 3 23.74 -50.89 6.34
N ILE A 4 22.88 -50.65 5.39
CA ILE A 4 22.46 -49.29 4.97
C ILE A 4 21.60 -48.73 6.12
N PRO A 5 21.95 -47.62 6.75
CA PRO A 5 21.08 -47.01 7.74
C PRO A 5 19.84 -46.51 7.03
N SER A 6 18.69 -47.03 7.40
CA SER A 6 17.37 -46.49 7.03
C SER A 6 17.26 -45.07 7.57
N SER A 7 17.48 -44.09 6.74
CA SER A 7 17.17 -42.70 7.05
C SER A 7 15.65 -42.57 7.07
N THR A 8 15.03 -42.81 8.21
CA THR A 8 13.69 -42.35 8.52
C THR A 8 13.72 -40.81 8.33
N PRO A 9 12.82 -40.23 7.52
CA PRO A 9 12.75 -38.77 7.42
C PRO A 9 12.47 -38.22 8.82
N PRO A 10 13.19 -37.20 9.27
CA PRO A 10 12.99 -36.64 10.61
C PRO A 10 11.51 -36.25 10.76
N LEU A 11 10.96 -36.59 11.93
CA LEU A 11 9.65 -36.15 12.40
C LEU A 11 9.46 -34.66 12.08
N PRO A 12 8.24 -34.20 11.72
CA PRO A 12 7.97 -32.81 11.44
C PRO A 12 8.30 -31.99 12.67
N ASP A 13 9.51 -31.46 12.70
CA ASP A 13 9.95 -30.52 13.72
C ASP A 13 9.00 -29.34 13.74
N ALA A 14 8.56 -28.97 14.94
CA ALA A 14 7.69 -27.84 15.15
C ALA A 14 8.22 -26.62 14.35
N ILE A 15 7.32 -25.87 13.72
CA ILE A 15 7.62 -24.67 12.91
C ILE A 15 8.67 -23.78 13.58
N GLY A 16 8.67 -23.72 14.91
CA GLY A 16 9.63 -22.99 15.72
C GLY A 16 11.09 -23.46 15.65
N ARG A 17 11.39 -24.70 15.22
CA ARG A 17 12.77 -25.15 14.99
C ARG A 17 13.27 -24.80 13.59
N ARG A 18 12.34 -24.71 12.62
CA ARG A 18 12.66 -24.34 11.24
C ARG A 18 12.75 -22.81 11.02
N MET A 19 12.11 -22.02 11.90
CA MET A 19 12.02 -20.57 11.79
C MET A 19 12.38 -19.88 13.11
N PRO A 20 13.64 -19.97 13.59
CA PRO A 20 14.03 -19.39 14.87
C PRO A 20 13.85 -17.87 14.92
N LEU A 21 14.01 -17.15 13.80
CA LEU A 21 13.86 -15.70 13.72
C LEU A 21 12.42 -15.21 13.83
N LEU A 22 11.44 -16.06 13.56
CA LEU A 22 10.03 -15.74 13.74
C LEU A 22 9.68 -15.43 15.20
N LYS A 23 10.38 -16.07 16.15
CA LYS A 23 10.23 -15.82 17.59
C LYS A 23 10.63 -14.41 18.01
N PHE A 24 11.47 -13.73 17.24
CA PHE A 24 11.87 -12.36 17.47
C PHE A 24 11.01 -11.39 16.64
N LEU A 25 10.64 -11.78 15.43
CA LEU A 25 9.83 -10.96 14.52
C LEU A 25 8.42 -10.71 15.08
N LEU A 26 7.74 -11.74 15.60
CA LEU A 26 6.37 -11.57 16.08
C LEU A 26 6.28 -10.63 17.29
N PRO A 27 7.13 -10.74 18.34
CA PRO A 27 7.16 -9.75 19.42
C PRO A 27 7.50 -8.33 18.94
N LEU A 28 8.44 -8.19 18.00
CA LEU A 28 8.80 -6.90 17.44
C LEU A 28 7.59 -6.25 16.75
N VAL A 29 6.91 -6.98 15.86
CA VAL A 29 5.69 -6.52 15.18
C VAL A 29 4.59 -6.18 16.18
N GLY A 30 4.36 -7.05 17.18
CA GLY A 30 3.38 -6.82 18.23
C GLY A 30 3.67 -5.56 19.04
N GLY A 31 4.93 -5.35 19.42
CA GLY A 31 5.35 -4.16 20.16
C GLY A 31 5.18 -2.86 19.37
N ILE A 32 5.54 -2.86 18.08
CA ILE A 32 5.34 -1.70 17.19
C ILE A 32 3.85 -1.39 17.05
N ALA A 33 3.01 -2.39 16.81
CA ALA A 33 1.57 -2.21 16.64
C ALA A 33 0.90 -1.71 17.93
N LEU A 34 1.25 -2.28 19.09
CA LEU A 34 0.74 -1.83 20.40
C LEU A 34 1.19 -0.39 20.70
N ALA A 35 2.45 -0.05 20.45
CA ALA A 35 2.94 1.31 20.65
C ALA A 35 2.20 2.33 19.78
N TRP A 36 1.87 1.97 18.54
CA TRP A 36 1.09 2.83 17.66
C TRP A 36 -0.32 3.10 18.18
N THR A 37 -1.00 2.08 18.71
CA THR A 37 -2.34 2.24 19.28
C THR A 37 -2.33 3.01 20.61
N CYS A 38 -1.28 2.83 21.42
CA CYS A 38 -1.15 3.44 22.75
C CYS A 38 -0.25 4.69 22.78
N LYS A 39 0.09 5.27 21.62
CA LYS A 39 1.07 6.37 21.48
C LYS A 39 0.74 7.62 22.30
N ASP A 40 -0.55 7.88 22.54
CA ASP A 40 -1.03 9.05 23.29
C ASP A 40 -1.22 8.73 24.79
N MET A 41 -1.08 7.45 25.20
CA MET A 41 -1.35 6.97 26.56
C MET A 41 -0.08 6.58 27.32
N ILE A 42 0.90 6.00 26.66
CA ILE A 42 2.08 5.40 27.27
C ILE A 42 3.32 6.08 26.75
N ASN A 43 4.14 6.61 27.67
CA ASN A 43 5.40 7.27 27.36
C ASN A 43 6.55 6.27 27.13
N ARG A 44 7.59 6.70 26.45
CA ARG A 44 8.79 5.91 26.19
C ARG A 44 9.38 5.29 27.47
N TRP A 45 9.45 6.04 28.53
CA TRP A 45 10.04 5.61 29.80
C TRP A 45 9.26 4.48 30.46
N GLU A 46 7.93 4.48 30.37
CA GLU A 46 7.07 3.42 30.88
C GLU A 46 7.31 2.10 30.13
N TRP A 47 7.47 2.18 28.82
CA TRP A 47 7.88 1.03 27.99
C TRP A 47 9.23 0.47 28.38
N LEU A 48 10.24 1.33 28.67
CA LEU A 48 11.58 0.92 29.09
C LEU A 48 11.58 0.31 30.48
N ILE A 49 10.82 0.87 31.42
CA ILE A 49 10.66 0.30 32.77
C ILE A 49 10.00 -1.09 32.68
N ALA A 50 8.93 -1.24 31.92
CA ALA A 50 8.30 -2.53 31.70
C ALA A 50 9.27 -3.53 31.06
N ALA A 51 10.06 -3.13 30.08
CA ALA A 51 11.09 -3.96 29.45
C ALA A 51 12.14 -4.43 30.47
N LEU A 52 12.59 -3.54 31.35
CA LEU A 52 13.54 -3.87 32.42
C LEU A 52 12.95 -4.89 33.41
N ILE A 53 11.70 -4.68 33.87
CA ILE A 53 11.00 -5.58 34.77
C ILE A 53 10.90 -6.99 34.14
N PHE A 54 10.42 -7.08 32.88
CA PHE A 54 10.30 -8.37 32.20
C PHE A 54 11.65 -9.02 31.91
N THR A 55 12.70 -8.26 31.65
CA THR A 55 14.06 -8.78 31.47
C THR A 55 14.60 -9.35 32.78
N LEU A 56 14.42 -8.64 33.90
CA LEU A 56 14.82 -9.11 35.23
C LEU A 56 14.04 -10.37 35.64
N THR A 57 12.73 -10.41 35.36
CA THR A 57 11.91 -11.62 35.61
C THR A 57 12.35 -12.81 34.76
N ALA A 58 12.75 -12.57 33.49
CA ALA A 58 13.30 -13.62 32.63
C ALA A 58 14.62 -14.17 33.19
N ILE A 59 15.53 -13.29 33.61
CA ILE A 59 16.82 -13.67 34.24
C ILE A 59 16.57 -14.45 35.54
N ALA A 60 15.71 -13.94 36.42
CA ALA A 60 15.35 -14.62 37.68
C ALA A 60 14.75 -16.02 37.44
N ALA A 61 13.93 -16.16 36.39
CA ALA A 61 13.37 -17.44 35.99
C ALA A 61 14.42 -18.40 35.40
N ILE A 62 15.45 -17.90 34.73
CA ILE A 62 16.57 -18.72 34.20
C ILE A 62 17.46 -19.21 35.36
N VAL A 63 17.77 -18.33 36.32
CA VAL A 63 18.65 -18.62 37.46
C VAL A 63 17.96 -19.54 38.47
N GLY A 64 16.65 -19.38 38.68
CA GLY A 64 15.86 -20.19 39.62
C GLY A 64 15.58 -21.61 39.09
N LYS A 65 16.13 -22.64 39.71
CA LYS A 65 16.10 -24.07 39.29
C LYS A 65 14.73 -24.79 39.35
N ARG A 66 13.57 -24.12 39.17
CA ARG A 66 12.22 -24.74 39.24
C ARG A 66 11.75 -25.26 37.86
N LYS A 67 10.95 -26.34 37.84
CA LYS A 67 10.43 -26.97 36.58
C LYS A 67 9.62 -26.05 35.64
N TRP A 68 9.03 -24.98 36.16
CA TRP A 68 8.21 -24.00 35.40
C TRP A 68 9.02 -22.87 34.78
N ASN A 69 10.31 -22.82 35.05
CA ASN A 69 11.17 -21.69 34.70
C ASN A 69 11.36 -21.51 33.18
N GLY A 70 11.24 -22.57 32.38
CA GLY A 70 11.41 -22.47 30.91
C GLY A 70 10.29 -21.71 30.23
N TRP A 71 9.03 -21.88 30.63
CA TRP A 71 7.89 -21.18 30.08
C TRP A 71 7.81 -19.72 30.56
N THR A 72 8.04 -19.51 31.85
CA THR A 72 8.02 -18.15 32.44
C THR A 72 9.12 -17.27 31.87
N SER A 73 10.33 -17.82 31.70
CA SER A 73 11.43 -17.07 31.07
C SER A 73 11.15 -16.75 29.60
N ALA A 74 10.56 -17.70 28.85
CA ALA A 74 10.21 -17.47 27.45
C ALA A 74 9.13 -16.39 27.28
N ILE A 75 8.08 -16.42 28.13
CA ILE A 75 7.02 -15.41 28.13
C ILE A 75 7.59 -14.05 28.53
N ALA A 76 8.35 -14.00 29.62
CA ALA A 76 8.96 -12.74 30.09
C ALA A 76 9.90 -12.13 29.04
N MET A 77 10.71 -12.95 28.37
CA MET A 77 11.59 -12.47 27.29
C MET A 77 10.79 -11.95 26.08
N THR A 78 9.69 -12.62 25.74
CA THR A 78 8.79 -12.17 24.67
C THR A 78 8.16 -10.81 25.02
N LEU A 79 7.67 -10.64 26.25
CA LEU A 79 7.12 -9.38 26.73
C LEU A 79 8.17 -8.27 26.80
N ALA A 80 9.41 -8.58 27.21
CA ALA A 80 10.52 -7.63 27.17
C ALA A 80 10.80 -7.13 25.75
N LEU A 81 10.82 -8.02 24.76
CA LEU A 81 11.01 -7.65 23.35
C LEU A 81 9.86 -6.77 22.84
N ILE A 82 8.62 -7.07 23.20
CA ILE A 82 7.46 -6.24 22.87
C ILE A 82 7.65 -4.82 23.44
N CYS A 83 8.06 -4.73 24.70
CA CYS A 83 8.26 -3.43 25.35
C CYS A 83 9.45 -2.64 24.77
N ILE A 84 10.54 -3.30 24.41
CA ILE A 84 11.69 -2.66 23.75
C ILE A 84 11.27 -2.11 22.37
N ALA A 85 10.52 -2.89 21.60
CA ALA A 85 9.98 -2.47 20.31
C ALA A 85 9.01 -1.30 20.46
N GLY A 86 8.18 -1.32 21.51
CA GLY A 86 7.29 -0.22 21.85
C GLY A 86 8.05 1.08 22.17
N ALA A 87 9.06 1.01 23.03
CA ALA A 87 9.90 2.15 23.38
C ALA A 87 10.61 2.75 22.16
N TRP A 88 11.12 1.90 21.26
CA TRP A 88 11.75 2.32 20.01
C TRP A 88 10.77 3.05 19.10
N SER A 89 9.55 2.50 18.94
CA SER A 89 8.51 3.09 18.11
C SER A 89 8.04 4.45 18.61
N ILE A 90 7.85 4.60 19.93
CA ILE A 90 7.50 5.89 20.55
C ILE A 90 8.65 6.91 20.42
N GLN A 91 9.90 6.48 20.56
CA GLN A 91 11.03 7.37 20.30
C GLN A 91 10.98 7.88 18.86
N ARG A 92 10.81 7.00 17.88
CA ARG A 92 10.75 7.37 16.46
C ARG A 92 9.57 8.29 16.17
N TYR A 93 8.41 8.02 16.78
CA TYR A 93 7.24 8.90 16.69
C TYR A 93 7.55 10.32 17.18
N ASN A 94 8.17 10.45 18.36
CA ASN A 94 8.52 11.75 18.94
C ASN A 94 9.58 12.50 18.12
N GLU A 95 10.46 11.78 17.42
CA GLU A 95 11.42 12.39 16.49
C GLU A 95 10.75 12.99 15.25
N ILE A 96 9.66 12.40 14.74
CA ILE A 96 8.95 12.87 13.56
C ILE A 96 7.97 13.97 13.89
N VAL A 97 7.17 13.79 14.94
CA VAL A 97 6.15 14.76 15.35
C VAL A 97 6.81 16.08 15.71
N THR A 98 6.31 17.15 15.11
CA THR A 98 6.83 18.51 15.30
C THR A 98 5.66 19.47 15.32
N HIS A 99 5.62 20.36 16.31
CA HIS A 99 4.63 21.43 16.36
C HIS A 99 5.10 22.62 15.53
N TRP A 100 4.46 22.82 14.39
CA TRP A 100 4.78 23.90 13.47
C TRP A 100 4.05 25.19 13.84
N PRO A 101 4.63 26.38 13.54
CA PRO A 101 3.97 27.66 13.75
C PRO A 101 2.67 27.75 12.94
N GLN A 102 1.64 28.33 13.56
CA GLN A 102 0.33 28.52 12.91
C GLN A 102 0.32 29.59 11.81
N ASN A 103 1.32 30.51 11.83
CA ASN A 103 1.46 31.59 10.86
C ASN A 103 2.36 31.16 9.69
N GLU A 104 2.16 31.81 8.54
CA GLU A 104 3.06 31.67 7.40
C GLU A 104 4.45 32.21 7.77
N GLN A 105 5.47 31.41 7.53
CA GLN A 105 6.88 31.78 7.75
C GLN A 105 7.70 31.40 6.51
N VAL A 106 8.86 32.03 6.38
CA VAL A 106 9.84 31.68 5.36
C VAL A 106 10.70 30.53 5.86
N TRP A 107 10.79 29.49 5.07
CA TRP A 107 11.55 28.28 5.35
C TRP A 107 12.64 28.09 4.31
N LEU A 108 13.80 27.64 4.77
CA LEU A 108 14.88 27.17 3.92
C LEU A 108 14.90 25.66 3.96
N GLY A 109 15.03 25.03 2.80
CA GLY A 109 15.09 23.58 2.74
C GLY A 109 15.78 23.08 1.48
N GLN A 110 16.19 21.81 1.55
CA GLN A 110 16.77 21.10 0.43
C GLN A 110 15.80 20.06 -0.10
N VAL A 111 15.58 20.06 -1.41
CA VAL A 111 14.75 19.06 -2.08
C VAL A 111 15.45 17.70 -2.01
N GLU A 112 14.88 16.78 -1.27
CA GLU A 112 15.38 15.41 -1.16
C GLU A 112 14.93 14.57 -2.35
N GLN A 113 13.62 14.61 -2.67
CA GLN A 113 13.03 13.81 -3.71
C GLN A 113 11.86 14.51 -4.39
N ILE A 114 11.74 14.34 -5.70
CA ILE A 114 10.57 14.76 -6.48
C ILE A 114 9.62 13.56 -6.57
N LYS A 115 8.39 13.71 -6.03
CA LYS A 115 7.37 12.64 -6.01
C LYS A 115 6.53 12.60 -7.26
N LYS A 116 6.05 13.76 -7.72
CA LYS A 116 5.14 13.85 -8.86
C LYS A 116 5.29 15.19 -9.54
N ILE A 117 5.40 15.15 -10.86
CA ILE A 117 5.39 16.33 -11.74
C ILE A 117 4.02 16.35 -12.42
N LYS A 118 3.31 17.46 -12.30
CA LYS A 118 2.11 17.79 -13.06
C LYS A 118 2.34 19.14 -13.75
N GLU A 119 1.61 19.44 -14.80
CA GLU A 119 1.80 20.66 -15.60
C GLU A 119 1.93 21.95 -14.79
N LEU A 120 1.15 22.10 -13.72
CA LEU A 120 1.11 23.31 -12.87
C LEU A 120 1.58 23.11 -11.44
N HIS A 121 1.82 21.85 -11.02
CA HIS A 121 2.17 21.54 -9.63
C HIS A 121 3.19 20.42 -9.55
N THR A 122 4.26 20.66 -8.82
CA THR A 122 5.23 19.61 -8.48
C THR A 122 5.22 19.33 -7.00
N THR A 123 5.11 18.05 -6.64
CA THR A 123 5.16 17.62 -5.25
C THR A 123 6.55 17.10 -4.93
N VAL A 124 7.20 17.71 -3.94
CA VAL A 124 8.56 17.41 -3.51
C VAL A 124 8.61 17.07 -2.01
N ILE A 125 9.57 16.25 -1.60
CA ILE A 125 9.97 16.09 -0.20
C ILE A 125 11.13 17.05 0.04
N VAL A 126 11.01 17.85 1.08
CA VAL A 126 11.98 18.87 1.45
C VAL A 126 12.47 18.61 2.88
N GLU A 127 13.79 18.56 3.06
CA GLU A 127 14.42 18.59 4.35
C GLU A 127 14.65 20.03 4.77
N ILE A 128 14.09 20.42 5.92
CA ILE A 128 14.17 21.79 6.43
C ILE A 128 15.56 22.04 7.01
N LYS A 129 16.18 23.13 6.58
CA LYS A 129 17.44 23.67 7.13
C LYS A 129 17.10 24.89 7.99
N SER A 130 17.03 24.70 9.28
CA SER A 130 16.69 25.77 10.23
C SER A 130 17.73 25.80 11.35
N ASP A 131 18.07 27.01 11.85
CA ASP A 131 18.94 27.20 13.02
C ASP A 131 18.25 26.72 14.30
N LYS A 132 16.93 26.68 14.33
CA LYS A 132 16.18 26.16 15.47
C LYS A 132 16.23 24.64 15.46
N LYS A 133 16.88 24.04 16.46
CA LYS A 133 17.05 22.59 16.62
C LYS A 133 15.74 21.79 16.45
N GLN A 134 14.61 22.36 16.87
CA GLN A 134 13.28 21.76 16.78
C GLN A 134 12.84 21.48 15.34
N TYR A 135 13.24 22.29 14.36
CA TYR A 135 12.84 22.17 12.95
C TYR A 135 13.95 21.64 12.06
N HIS A 136 15.19 21.60 12.57
CA HIS A 136 16.35 21.16 11.81
C HIS A 136 16.24 19.71 11.38
N GLN A 137 16.56 19.41 10.11
CA GLN A 137 16.48 18.09 9.47
C GLN A 137 15.08 17.44 9.48
N LYS A 138 14.02 18.23 9.73
CA LYS A 138 12.66 17.72 9.60
C LYS A 138 12.28 17.64 8.13
N ARG A 139 11.62 16.55 7.79
CA ARG A 139 11.16 16.26 6.42
C ARG A 139 9.70 16.62 6.29
N ILE A 140 9.36 17.38 5.27
CA ILE A 140 7.98 17.75 4.96
C ILE A 140 7.70 17.54 3.48
N GLN A 141 6.43 17.39 3.15
CA GLN A 141 5.99 17.37 1.77
C GLN A 141 5.54 18.76 1.36
N VAL A 142 6.09 19.28 0.26
CA VAL A 142 5.72 20.60 -0.28
C VAL A 142 5.16 20.44 -1.69
N SER A 143 4.00 21.03 -1.93
CA SER A 143 3.41 21.14 -3.26
C SER A 143 3.71 22.56 -3.80
N LEU A 144 4.54 22.65 -4.81
CA LEU A 144 4.99 23.89 -5.44
C LEU A 144 4.22 24.12 -6.74
N GLN A 145 3.71 25.33 -6.93
CA GLN A 145 3.04 25.76 -8.16
C GLN A 145 3.98 26.62 -9.00
N GLY A 146 3.92 26.47 -10.33
CA GLY A 146 4.63 27.35 -11.30
C GLY A 146 5.53 26.59 -12.26
N ASN A 147 5.88 27.24 -13.37
CA ASN A 147 6.69 26.64 -14.44
C ASN A 147 8.16 26.41 -14.05
N GLU A 148 8.67 27.12 -13.04
CA GLU A 148 10.04 26.92 -12.55
C GLU A 148 10.23 25.57 -11.86
N THR A 149 9.13 24.87 -11.54
CA THR A 149 9.18 23.52 -10.97
C THR A 149 9.86 22.49 -11.89
N LEU A 150 9.87 22.74 -13.20
CA LEU A 150 10.56 21.92 -14.19
C LEU A 150 12.10 21.98 -14.06
N LYS A 151 12.64 23.02 -13.44
CA LYS A 151 14.08 23.18 -13.18
C LYS A 151 14.54 22.53 -11.87
N LEU A 152 13.60 22.05 -11.04
CA LEU A 152 13.91 21.41 -9.76
C LEU A 152 14.61 20.08 -9.97
N GLN A 153 15.67 19.88 -9.19
CA GLN A 153 16.38 18.62 -9.11
C GLN A 153 16.55 18.20 -7.63
N SER A 154 16.72 16.91 -7.40
CA SER A 154 17.06 16.44 -6.05
C SER A 154 18.39 17.08 -5.60
N GLY A 155 18.44 17.61 -4.37
CA GLY A 155 19.57 18.37 -3.86
C GLY A 155 19.42 19.89 -4.01
N THR A 156 18.48 20.40 -4.82
CA THR A 156 18.27 21.85 -4.99
C THR A 156 17.85 22.49 -3.67
N ASN A 157 18.50 23.60 -3.29
CA ASN A 157 18.07 24.40 -2.15
C ASN A 157 16.97 25.37 -2.57
N ILE A 158 15.92 25.44 -1.78
CA ILE A 158 14.77 26.32 -2.01
C ILE A 158 14.45 27.16 -0.78
N ALA A 159 14.02 28.38 -0.99
CA ALA A 159 13.34 29.19 0.02
C ALA A 159 11.87 29.25 -0.33
N PHE A 160 11.00 29.06 0.65
CA PHE A 160 9.55 29.11 0.42
C PHE A 160 8.83 29.68 1.63
N LYS A 161 7.76 30.45 1.36
CA LYS A 161 6.90 31.03 2.38
C LYS A 161 5.61 30.24 2.44
N ALA A 162 5.40 29.53 3.53
CA ALA A 162 4.22 28.72 3.73
C ALA A 162 3.88 28.51 5.20
N ARG A 163 2.63 28.17 5.46
CA ARG A 163 2.19 27.53 6.69
C ARG A 163 2.32 26.02 6.51
N ILE A 164 3.04 25.37 7.42
CA ILE A 164 3.16 23.90 7.46
C ILE A 164 2.00 23.34 8.26
N ASN A 165 1.22 22.48 7.64
CA ASN A 165 0.08 21.81 8.26
C ASN A 165 0.51 20.46 8.83
N GLU A 166 0.42 20.31 10.16
CA GLU A 166 0.72 19.06 10.89
C GLU A 166 -0.38 18.03 10.73
N LYS A 167 -1.63 18.48 10.79
CA LYS A 167 -2.82 17.65 10.87
C LYS A 167 -3.79 17.98 9.73
N ASN A 168 -3.56 17.43 8.56
CA ASN A 168 -4.65 17.32 7.59
C ASN A 168 -5.58 16.18 8.04
N ARG A 169 -6.44 16.47 9.02
CA ARG A 169 -7.48 15.52 9.45
C ARG A 169 -8.36 15.18 8.25
N PRO A 170 -8.87 13.94 8.16
CA PRO A 170 -9.85 13.57 7.16
C PRO A 170 -10.94 14.65 7.10
N GLY A 171 -11.21 15.13 5.89
CA GLY A 171 -12.17 16.20 5.71
C GLY A 171 -13.59 15.68 5.75
N ASN A 172 -13.82 14.56 5.07
CA ASN A 172 -15.11 13.92 4.92
C ASN A 172 -15.10 12.49 5.49
N PRO A 173 -16.27 11.91 5.77
CA PRO A 173 -16.36 10.52 6.17
C PRO A 173 -15.73 9.61 5.11
N GLY A 174 -14.87 8.69 5.55
CA GLY A 174 -14.15 7.79 4.67
C GLY A 174 -12.95 8.40 3.92
N ASP A 175 -12.67 9.69 4.07
CA ASP A 175 -11.49 10.29 3.49
C ASP A 175 -10.21 9.64 4.05
N PHE A 176 -9.21 9.52 3.18
CA PHE A 176 -7.89 8.99 3.55
C PHE A 176 -7.21 9.87 4.60
N ASP A 177 -6.75 9.26 5.69
CA ASP A 177 -6.00 9.97 6.75
C ASP A 177 -4.57 10.28 6.30
N TYR A 178 -4.48 11.41 5.57
CA TYR A 178 -3.22 11.87 5.01
C TYR A 178 -2.20 12.27 6.08
N ALA A 179 -2.62 12.73 7.24
CA ALA A 179 -1.73 13.09 8.35
C ALA A 179 -1.02 11.85 8.90
N THR A 180 -1.79 10.80 9.19
CA THR A 180 -1.25 9.51 9.63
C THR A 180 -0.31 8.91 8.56
N TYR A 181 -0.70 8.96 7.29
CA TYR A 181 0.15 8.53 6.17
C TYR A 181 1.50 9.27 6.12
N LEU A 182 1.50 10.59 6.27
CA LEU A 182 2.73 11.37 6.30
C LEU A 182 3.65 10.97 7.45
N LEU A 183 3.10 10.84 8.67
CA LEU A 183 3.85 10.43 9.86
C LEU A 183 4.47 9.03 9.69
N GLN A 184 3.71 8.08 9.13
CA GLN A 184 4.20 6.73 8.84
C GLN A 184 5.33 6.71 7.81
N HIS A 185 5.40 7.74 6.94
CA HIS A 185 6.48 7.91 5.97
C HIS A 185 7.61 8.85 6.46
N GLY A 186 7.65 9.15 7.75
CA GLY A 186 8.69 9.99 8.36
C GLY A 186 8.60 11.47 7.99
N LEU A 187 7.41 11.94 7.58
CA LEU A 187 7.15 13.33 7.21
C LEU A 187 6.38 14.03 8.33
N SER A 188 6.89 15.16 8.80
CA SER A 188 6.32 15.89 9.93
C SER A 188 5.20 16.88 9.56
N GLY A 189 4.90 17.03 8.28
CA GLY A 189 3.83 17.91 7.82
C GLY A 189 3.78 18.07 6.30
N SER A 190 2.82 18.90 5.86
CA SER A 190 2.67 19.26 4.46
C SER A 190 2.48 20.76 4.28
N ALA A 191 2.98 21.31 3.17
CA ALA A 191 2.84 22.71 2.80
C ALA A 191 2.42 22.86 1.34
N TYR A 192 1.78 23.98 1.03
CA TYR A 192 1.43 24.36 -0.33
C TYR A 192 1.97 25.77 -0.59
N CYS A 193 2.60 25.98 -1.75
CA CYS A 193 3.21 27.24 -2.14
C CYS A 193 2.74 27.64 -3.54
N HIS A 194 2.21 28.86 -3.66
CA HIS A 194 1.92 29.47 -4.95
C HIS A 194 3.22 29.94 -5.62
N THR A 195 3.17 30.21 -6.92
CA THR A 195 4.31 30.57 -7.77
C THR A 195 5.19 31.72 -7.20
N ALA A 196 4.57 32.71 -6.57
CA ALA A 196 5.28 33.87 -5.99
C ALA A 196 5.86 33.61 -4.57
N GLN A 197 5.60 32.44 -4.00
CA GLN A 197 5.92 32.15 -2.60
C GLN A 197 7.17 31.27 -2.43
N TRP A 198 7.84 30.92 -3.50
CA TRP A 198 9.06 30.12 -3.45
C TRP A 198 10.06 30.49 -4.53
N GLN A 199 11.32 30.20 -4.27
CA GLN A 199 12.42 30.46 -5.20
C GLN A 199 13.54 29.44 -5.02
N ILE A 200 14.28 29.19 -6.12
CA ILE A 200 15.47 28.36 -6.12
C ILE A 200 16.66 29.19 -5.62
N LEU A 201 17.43 28.64 -4.71
CA LEU A 201 18.64 29.27 -4.18
C LEU A 201 19.87 28.68 -4.86
N THR A 202 20.79 29.52 -5.28
CA THR A 202 22.10 29.16 -5.87
C THR A 202 23.16 28.78 -4.83
N ILE A 203 22.75 28.31 -3.66
CA ILE A 203 23.68 27.90 -2.60
C ILE A 203 24.32 26.56 -2.98
N PRO A 204 25.64 26.37 -2.80
CA PRO A 204 26.29 25.09 -3.10
C PRO A 204 25.62 23.95 -2.36
N THR A 205 25.23 22.92 -3.10
CA THR A 205 24.59 21.74 -2.53
C THR A 205 25.62 20.83 -1.87
N THR A 206 25.43 20.48 -0.61
CA THR A 206 26.16 19.35 -0.02
C THR A 206 25.64 18.07 -0.68
N SER A 207 26.44 17.54 -1.60
CA SER A 207 26.05 16.36 -2.39
C SER A 207 26.23 15.09 -1.55
N ASN A 208 25.16 14.56 -1.01
CA ASN A 208 25.12 13.25 -0.39
C ASN A 208 25.13 12.15 -1.48
N TRP A 209 25.60 10.94 -1.14
CA TRP A 209 25.59 9.80 -2.05
C TRP A 209 24.21 9.54 -2.67
N HIS A 210 23.13 9.67 -1.87
CA HIS A 210 21.76 9.53 -2.34
C HIS A 210 21.41 10.51 -3.47
N THR A 211 21.73 11.80 -3.31
CA THR A 211 21.48 12.82 -4.34
C THR A 211 22.28 12.56 -5.61
N ARG A 212 23.53 12.05 -5.50
CA ARG A 212 24.35 11.67 -6.66
C ARG A 212 23.70 10.55 -7.49
N PHE A 213 23.16 9.54 -6.84
CA PHE A 213 22.44 8.47 -7.53
C PHE A 213 21.16 8.95 -8.18
N LEU A 214 20.40 9.86 -7.55
CA LEU A 214 19.22 10.46 -8.17
C LEU A 214 19.56 11.34 -9.36
N HIS A 215 20.66 12.11 -9.31
CA HIS A 215 21.19 12.83 -10.47
C HIS A 215 21.62 11.88 -11.61
N LEU A 216 22.29 10.78 -11.26
CA LEU A 216 22.63 9.76 -12.26
C LEU A 216 21.36 9.19 -12.90
N ARG A 217 20.34 8.86 -12.10
CA ARG A 217 19.04 8.41 -12.62
C ARG A 217 18.45 9.40 -13.61
N GLN A 218 18.45 10.71 -13.28
CA GLN A 218 17.92 11.73 -14.18
C GLN A 218 18.70 11.83 -15.49
N LYS A 219 20.05 11.69 -15.44
CA LYS A 219 20.86 11.61 -16.65
C LYS A 219 20.48 10.42 -17.54
N LEU A 220 20.23 9.26 -16.93
CA LEU A 220 19.82 8.06 -17.67
C LEU A 220 18.41 8.21 -18.26
N VAL A 221 17.49 8.85 -17.55
CA VAL A 221 16.14 9.20 -18.08
C VAL A 221 16.27 10.15 -19.27
N ASN A 222 17.16 11.15 -19.19
CA ASN A 222 17.41 12.07 -20.30
C ASN A 222 18.03 11.37 -21.53
N GLN A 223 18.81 10.28 -21.34
CA GLN A 223 19.29 9.45 -22.45
C GLN A 223 18.12 8.70 -23.11
N TYR A 224 17.17 8.17 -22.32
CA TYR A 224 15.97 7.55 -22.87
C TYR A 224 15.13 8.59 -23.65
N ALA A 225 15.00 9.82 -23.16
CA ALA A 225 14.24 10.89 -23.80
C ALA A 225 14.73 11.29 -25.21
N GLN A 226 15.94 10.86 -25.61
CA GLN A 226 16.44 11.05 -26.99
C GLN A 226 15.78 10.09 -28.00
N TYR A 227 15.24 8.96 -27.52
CA TYR A 227 14.70 7.90 -28.38
C TYR A 227 13.22 7.61 -28.11
N PHE A 228 12.73 7.88 -26.88
CA PHE A 228 11.37 7.57 -26.44
C PHE A 228 10.65 8.84 -26.00
N HIS A 229 9.34 8.89 -26.20
CA HIS A 229 8.53 10.07 -25.92
C HIS A 229 7.29 9.70 -25.08
N ASP A 230 6.70 10.67 -24.42
CA ASP A 230 5.42 10.57 -23.71
C ASP A 230 5.23 9.31 -22.85
N THR A 231 4.26 8.49 -23.21
CA THR A 231 3.87 7.30 -22.45
C THR A 231 4.98 6.26 -22.42
N GLU A 232 5.72 6.08 -23.52
CA GLU A 232 6.82 5.11 -23.62
C GLU A 232 7.97 5.47 -22.70
N LEU A 233 8.39 6.74 -22.71
CA LEU A 233 9.43 7.24 -21.82
C LEU A 233 9.02 7.07 -20.36
N SER A 234 7.79 7.43 -20.02
CA SER A 234 7.28 7.36 -18.67
C SER A 234 7.23 5.92 -18.13
N LEU A 235 6.77 4.97 -18.95
CA LEU A 235 6.73 3.55 -18.64
C LEU A 235 8.14 2.94 -18.54
N LEU A 236 9.02 3.23 -19.51
CA LEU A 236 10.38 2.73 -19.50
C LEU A 236 11.14 3.21 -18.27
N ALA A 237 11.06 4.51 -17.94
CA ALA A 237 11.69 5.08 -16.77
C ALA A 237 11.16 4.45 -15.46
N ALA A 238 9.85 4.22 -15.37
CA ALA A 238 9.24 3.60 -14.20
C ALA A 238 9.64 2.12 -14.03
N LEU A 239 9.59 1.34 -15.13
CA LEU A 239 9.85 -0.10 -15.10
C LEU A 239 11.33 -0.45 -14.99
N THR A 240 12.26 0.43 -15.39
CA THR A 240 13.70 0.12 -15.40
C THR A 240 14.49 0.91 -14.34
N LEU A 241 14.19 2.18 -14.14
CA LEU A 241 14.90 3.08 -13.22
C LEU A 241 14.10 3.46 -11.97
N GLY A 242 12.82 3.05 -11.89
CA GLY A 242 11.95 3.36 -10.75
C GLY A 242 11.46 4.80 -10.70
N ASP A 243 11.62 5.56 -11.79
CA ASP A 243 11.14 6.93 -11.86
C ASP A 243 9.67 6.98 -12.27
N LYS A 244 8.80 7.23 -11.30
CA LYS A 244 7.35 7.34 -11.49
C LYS A 244 6.87 8.77 -11.69
N SER A 245 7.77 9.75 -11.67
CA SER A 245 7.41 11.18 -11.70
C SER A 245 6.68 11.56 -12.98
N LEU A 246 6.98 10.87 -14.08
CA LEU A 246 6.43 11.10 -15.41
C LEU A 246 5.15 10.27 -15.72
N LEU A 247 4.77 9.31 -14.85
CA LEU A 247 3.63 8.43 -15.10
C LEU A 247 2.30 9.19 -15.08
N THR A 248 1.52 9.05 -16.17
CA THR A 248 0.17 9.58 -16.23
C THR A 248 -0.80 8.82 -15.33
N THR A 249 -1.90 9.48 -14.96
CA THR A 249 -2.94 8.86 -14.13
C THR A 249 -3.63 7.71 -14.87
N GLU A 250 -3.80 7.83 -16.17
CA GLU A 250 -4.40 6.84 -17.06
C GLU A 250 -3.56 5.57 -17.12
N THR A 251 -2.24 5.71 -17.31
CA THR A 251 -1.32 4.56 -17.28
C THR A 251 -1.33 3.87 -15.92
N GLN A 252 -1.31 4.63 -14.81
CA GLN A 252 -1.41 4.06 -13.47
C GLN A 252 -2.72 3.29 -13.28
N GLN A 253 -3.84 3.83 -13.79
CA GLN A 253 -5.15 3.20 -13.71
C GLN A 253 -5.18 1.88 -14.50
N LEU A 254 -4.66 1.85 -15.73
CA LEU A 254 -4.57 0.64 -16.56
C LEU A 254 -3.86 -0.51 -15.84
N PHE A 255 -2.72 -0.23 -15.21
CA PHE A 255 -2.00 -1.23 -14.42
C PHE A 255 -2.73 -1.61 -13.12
N SER A 256 -3.52 -0.71 -12.56
CA SER A 256 -4.35 -0.99 -11.41
C SER A 256 -5.51 -1.92 -11.75
N ASP A 257 -6.23 -1.62 -12.82
CA ASP A 257 -7.42 -2.36 -13.26
C ASP A 257 -7.08 -3.80 -13.68
N THR A 258 -5.87 -4.01 -14.20
CA THR A 258 -5.36 -5.34 -14.53
C THR A 258 -4.63 -6.06 -13.37
N GLY A 259 -4.57 -5.43 -12.17
CA GLY A 259 -3.90 -5.99 -10.99
C GLY A 259 -2.38 -6.08 -11.08
N THR A 260 -1.75 -5.33 -12.01
CA THR A 260 -0.32 -5.36 -12.29
C THR A 260 0.46 -4.15 -11.76
N SER A 261 -0.17 -3.30 -10.94
CA SER A 261 0.46 -2.12 -10.30
C SER A 261 1.77 -2.42 -9.57
N HIS A 262 1.93 -3.66 -9.08
CA HIS A 262 3.14 -4.10 -8.39
C HIS A 262 4.39 -4.15 -9.28
N VAL A 263 4.22 -4.19 -10.60
CA VAL A 263 5.33 -4.17 -11.57
C VAL A 263 5.80 -2.74 -11.84
N LEU A 264 4.90 -1.75 -11.85
CA LEU A 264 5.26 -0.33 -11.86
C LEU A 264 6.05 0.09 -10.61
N ALA A 265 5.87 -0.63 -9.50
CA ALA A 265 6.74 -0.51 -8.35
C ALA A 265 7.88 -1.52 -8.54
N LEU A 266 9.12 -1.04 -8.71
CA LEU A 266 10.28 -1.93 -8.79
C LEU A 266 10.21 -2.99 -7.69
N SER A 267 10.22 -4.25 -8.09
CA SER A 267 9.93 -5.40 -7.23
C SER A 267 11.12 -6.36 -7.13
N GLY A 268 10.97 -7.39 -6.30
CA GLY A 268 11.93 -8.50 -6.23
C GLY A 268 12.17 -9.19 -7.57
N LEU A 269 11.22 -9.14 -8.50
CA LEU A 269 11.38 -9.65 -9.86
C LEU A 269 12.52 -8.93 -10.59
N HIS A 270 12.60 -7.60 -10.51
CA HIS A 270 13.67 -6.82 -11.14
C HIS A 270 15.06 -7.20 -10.61
N ILE A 271 15.18 -7.41 -9.30
CA ILE A 271 16.39 -7.94 -8.67
C ILE A 271 16.71 -9.34 -9.19
N GLY A 272 15.71 -10.20 -9.29
CA GLY A 272 15.86 -11.56 -9.83
C GLY A 272 16.34 -11.56 -11.28
N ILE A 273 15.82 -10.68 -12.12
CA ILE A 273 16.25 -10.50 -13.51
C ILE A 273 17.71 -10.05 -13.56
N LEU A 274 18.05 -9.01 -12.79
CA LEU A 274 19.42 -8.49 -12.72
C LEU A 274 20.42 -9.58 -12.32
N ILE A 275 20.12 -10.31 -11.24
CA ILE A 275 20.96 -11.40 -10.75
C ILE A 275 21.06 -12.54 -11.81
N SER A 276 19.95 -12.88 -12.46
CA SER A 276 19.93 -13.90 -13.49
C SER A 276 20.84 -13.53 -14.67
N LEU A 277 20.80 -12.27 -15.10
CA LEU A 277 21.65 -11.74 -16.16
C LEU A 277 23.14 -11.77 -15.76
N PHE A 278 23.48 -11.33 -14.54
CA PHE A 278 24.85 -11.41 -14.03
C PHE A 278 25.35 -12.85 -13.85
N ASN A 279 24.50 -13.75 -13.38
CA ASN A 279 24.84 -15.18 -13.27
C ASN A 279 25.13 -15.78 -14.63
N LEU A 280 24.36 -15.42 -15.66
CA LEU A 280 24.56 -15.90 -17.02
C LEU A 280 25.89 -15.40 -17.59
N LEU A 281 26.21 -14.13 -17.38
CA LEU A 281 27.37 -13.47 -17.99
C LEU A 281 28.69 -13.77 -17.26
N LEU A 282 28.68 -13.77 -15.91
CA LEU A 282 29.89 -13.77 -15.09
C LEU A 282 30.04 -15.04 -14.24
N LEU A 283 29.07 -15.39 -13.41
CA LEU A 283 29.25 -16.42 -12.38
C LEU A 283 29.33 -17.84 -12.95
N LYS A 284 28.67 -18.13 -14.07
CA LYS A 284 28.80 -19.43 -14.74
C LYS A 284 30.22 -19.71 -15.24
N ARG A 285 30.98 -18.65 -15.54
CA ARG A 285 32.36 -18.77 -16.05
C ARG A 285 33.40 -18.78 -14.92
N LEU A 286 33.08 -18.23 -13.76
CA LEU A 286 33.97 -18.00 -12.61
C LEU A 286 33.55 -18.86 -11.40
N ARG A 287 33.50 -20.20 -11.59
CA ARG A 287 32.87 -21.11 -10.62
C ARG A 287 33.67 -21.37 -9.33
N TYR A 288 35.00 -21.17 -9.32
CA TYR A 288 35.88 -21.59 -8.24
C TYR A 288 36.93 -20.56 -7.87
N GLY A 289 37.35 -20.59 -6.59
CA GLY A 289 38.44 -19.81 -6.04
C GLY A 289 38.12 -18.32 -5.77
N TRP A 290 39.13 -17.51 -5.59
CA TRP A 290 39.02 -16.09 -5.27
C TRP A 290 38.26 -15.27 -6.33
N LYS A 291 38.30 -15.71 -7.60
CA LYS A 291 37.53 -15.09 -8.71
C LYS A 291 36.03 -15.19 -8.51
N HIS A 292 35.55 -16.29 -7.92
CA HIS A 292 34.13 -16.43 -7.56
C HIS A 292 33.74 -15.46 -6.45
N GLY A 293 34.57 -15.30 -5.42
CA GLY A 293 34.35 -14.31 -4.35
C GLY A 293 34.33 -12.87 -4.88
N ALA A 294 35.28 -12.52 -5.74
CA ALA A 294 35.31 -11.21 -6.39
C ALA A 294 34.07 -10.95 -7.28
N ALA A 295 33.63 -11.94 -8.06
CA ALA A 295 32.42 -11.84 -8.88
C ALA A 295 31.16 -11.70 -8.03
N THR A 296 31.08 -12.39 -6.89
CA THR A 296 29.97 -12.24 -5.93
C THR A 296 29.96 -10.84 -5.30
N LEU A 297 31.11 -10.32 -4.90
CA LEU A 297 31.23 -8.96 -4.36
C LEU A 297 30.81 -7.91 -5.41
N PHE A 298 31.25 -8.08 -6.65
CA PHE A 298 30.85 -7.21 -7.77
C PHE A 298 29.33 -7.27 -8.01
N LEU A 299 28.74 -8.47 -7.99
CA LEU A 299 27.28 -8.64 -8.10
C LEU A 299 26.55 -7.91 -6.97
N LEU A 300 27.00 -8.05 -5.73
CA LEU A 300 26.41 -7.35 -4.60
C LEU A 300 26.55 -5.82 -4.74
N ALA A 301 27.70 -5.34 -5.17
CA ALA A 301 27.92 -3.90 -5.41
C ALA A 301 26.98 -3.38 -6.52
N ALA A 302 26.83 -4.11 -7.63
CA ALA A 302 25.92 -3.76 -8.72
C ALA A 302 24.45 -3.79 -8.26
N LEU A 303 24.08 -4.79 -7.45
CA LEU A 303 22.75 -4.90 -6.86
C LEU A 303 22.40 -3.70 -5.98
N TRP A 304 23.28 -3.35 -5.05
CA TRP A 304 23.06 -2.19 -4.16
C TRP A 304 23.17 -0.87 -4.92
N GLY A 305 24.04 -0.77 -5.93
CA GLY A 305 24.06 0.37 -6.85
C GLY A 305 22.74 0.58 -7.57
N PHE A 306 22.12 -0.49 -8.05
CA PHE A 306 20.80 -0.44 -8.67
C PHE A 306 19.70 -0.04 -7.67
N VAL A 307 19.75 -0.53 -6.44
CA VAL A 307 18.81 -0.12 -5.37
C VAL A 307 18.89 1.37 -5.09
N LEU A 308 20.11 1.91 -4.98
CA LEU A 308 20.33 3.35 -4.75
C LEU A 308 19.90 4.18 -5.95
N LEU A 309 20.18 3.73 -7.17
CA LEU A 309 19.74 4.36 -8.42
C LEU A 309 18.22 4.47 -8.49
N ALA A 310 17.53 3.41 -8.08
CA ALA A 310 16.06 3.36 -8.05
C ALA A 310 15.42 4.19 -6.92
N GLY A 311 16.22 4.83 -6.04
CA GLY A 311 15.72 5.59 -4.91
C GLY A 311 15.35 4.73 -3.69
N ALA A 312 15.88 3.51 -3.60
CA ALA A 312 15.77 2.60 -2.47
C ALA A 312 14.32 2.33 -1.97
N PRO A 313 13.35 1.98 -2.84
CA PRO A 313 12.00 1.65 -2.39
C PRO A 313 12.02 0.39 -1.51
N LEU A 314 11.14 0.32 -0.51
CA LEU A 314 11.12 -0.76 0.50
C LEU A 314 11.01 -2.18 -0.10
N SER A 315 10.24 -2.33 -1.20
CA SER A 315 10.13 -3.59 -1.92
C SER A 315 11.46 -4.07 -2.51
N LEU A 316 12.26 -3.13 -3.00
CA LEU A 316 13.56 -3.40 -3.60
C LEU A 316 14.62 -3.65 -2.52
N LEU A 317 14.62 -2.85 -1.43
CA LEU A 317 15.49 -3.05 -0.26
C LEU A 317 15.32 -4.44 0.35
N ARG A 318 14.07 -4.90 0.55
CA ARG A 318 13.81 -6.25 1.02
C ARG A 318 14.41 -7.31 0.09
N ALA A 319 14.14 -7.22 -1.20
CA ALA A 319 14.65 -8.18 -2.17
C ALA A 319 16.19 -8.17 -2.20
N ALA A 320 16.81 -7.00 -2.17
CA ALA A 320 18.25 -6.88 -2.13
C ALA A 320 18.86 -7.51 -0.86
N LEU A 321 18.27 -7.30 0.31
CA LEU A 321 18.69 -7.95 1.56
C LEU A 321 18.58 -9.47 1.46
N MET A 322 17.41 -9.99 1.03
CA MET A 322 17.20 -11.43 0.91
C MET A 322 18.20 -12.08 -0.07
N PHE A 323 18.41 -11.46 -1.23
CA PHE A 323 19.36 -11.96 -2.22
C PHE A 323 20.82 -11.83 -1.75
N SER A 324 21.15 -10.76 -1.03
CA SER A 324 22.49 -10.62 -0.43
C SER A 324 22.78 -11.73 0.57
N PHE A 325 21.83 -12.04 1.47
CA PHE A 325 21.98 -13.17 2.40
C PHE A 325 22.08 -14.50 1.68
N MET A 326 21.32 -14.71 0.62
CA MET A 326 21.37 -15.92 -0.17
C MET A 326 22.73 -16.07 -0.87
N GLN A 327 23.27 -15.01 -1.48
CA GLN A 327 24.57 -15.03 -2.17
C GLN A 327 25.73 -15.27 -1.19
N VAL A 328 25.69 -14.62 -0.04
CA VAL A 328 26.69 -14.86 1.04
C VAL A 328 26.60 -16.29 1.55
N ALA A 329 25.40 -16.82 1.79
CA ALA A 329 25.23 -18.20 2.24
C ALA A 329 25.74 -19.23 1.19
N GLN A 330 25.50 -18.97 -0.10
CA GLN A 330 26.01 -19.80 -1.18
C GLN A 330 27.54 -19.74 -1.29
N SER A 331 28.15 -18.56 -1.15
CA SER A 331 29.61 -18.41 -1.18
C SER A 331 30.30 -19.10 -0.02
N LEU A 332 29.62 -19.22 1.14
CA LEU A 332 30.08 -19.95 2.31
C LEU A 332 29.75 -21.47 2.26
N GLN A 333 29.34 -21.98 1.10
CA GLN A 333 28.95 -23.39 0.86
C GLN A 333 27.82 -23.88 1.79
N ARG A 334 27.07 -22.99 2.40
CA ARG A 334 25.86 -23.32 3.18
C ARG A 334 24.68 -23.33 2.22
N ILE A 335 24.36 -24.53 1.73
CA ILE A 335 23.28 -24.76 0.77
C ILE A 335 21.95 -24.57 1.46
N HIS A 336 21.34 -23.41 1.33
CA HIS A 336 19.91 -23.27 1.64
C HIS A 336 19.26 -22.26 0.70
N SER A 337 18.18 -22.75 0.04
CA SER A 337 17.25 -21.98 -0.76
C SER A 337 16.62 -20.82 0.04
N LEU A 338 15.95 -19.92 -0.66
CA LEU A 338 15.07 -18.92 -0.08
C LEU A 338 14.22 -19.55 1.03
N SER A 339 14.55 -19.28 2.29
CA SER A 339 13.84 -19.83 3.42
C SER A 339 13.00 -18.73 4.07
N LEU A 340 11.92 -19.13 4.74
CA LEU A 340 11.11 -18.20 5.55
C LEU A 340 11.96 -17.50 6.63
N ASN A 341 13.07 -18.09 7.01
CA ASN A 341 14.02 -17.50 7.94
C ASN A 341 14.76 -16.28 7.34
N ASN A 342 15.13 -16.34 6.05
CA ASN A 342 15.72 -15.20 5.35
C ASN A 342 14.71 -14.06 5.19
N LEU A 343 13.44 -14.41 4.94
CA LEU A 343 12.35 -13.44 4.91
C LEU A 343 12.19 -12.75 6.28
N ALA A 344 12.17 -13.53 7.36
CA ALA A 344 12.08 -13.01 8.73
C ALA A 344 13.29 -12.14 9.09
N LEU A 345 14.51 -12.50 8.68
CA LEU A 345 15.72 -11.70 8.90
C LEU A 345 15.63 -10.35 8.18
N ALA A 346 15.19 -10.34 6.92
CA ALA A 346 15.01 -9.10 6.18
C ALA A 346 13.95 -8.20 6.82
N ALA A 347 12.83 -8.78 7.30
CA ALA A 347 11.80 -8.03 8.03
C ALA A 347 12.35 -7.44 9.33
N LEU A 348 13.05 -8.24 10.14
CA LEU A 348 13.66 -7.78 11.39
C LEU A 348 14.60 -6.58 11.16
N LEU A 349 15.49 -6.67 10.18
CA LEU A 349 16.44 -5.59 9.89
C LEU A 349 15.72 -4.30 9.47
N LEU A 350 14.73 -4.39 8.57
CA LEU A 350 13.98 -3.21 8.13
C LEU A 350 13.19 -2.58 9.28
N LEU A 351 12.54 -3.38 10.12
CA LEU A 351 11.77 -2.90 11.28
C LEU A 351 12.66 -2.35 12.41
N ILE A 352 13.88 -2.84 12.56
CA ILE A 352 14.86 -2.27 13.49
C ILE A 352 15.38 -0.91 12.99
N ILE A 353 15.55 -0.74 11.67
CA ILE A 353 15.98 0.53 11.08
C ILE A 353 14.86 1.56 11.21
N ASP A 354 13.65 1.21 10.79
CA ASP A 354 12.47 2.08 10.89
C ASP A 354 11.22 1.26 11.24
N PRO A 355 10.70 1.36 12.48
CA PRO A 355 9.53 0.62 12.93
C PRO A 355 8.26 0.97 12.13
N PHE A 356 8.17 2.18 11.55
CA PHE A 356 7.00 2.59 10.79
C PHE A 356 6.88 1.94 9.42
N THR A 357 7.95 1.33 8.94
CA THR A 357 7.92 0.44 7.77
C THR A 357 6.82 -0.65 7.89
N LEU A 358 6.45 -1.06 9.11
CA LEU A 358 5.36 -2.01 9.35
C LEU A 358 4.01 -1.54 8.76
N PHE A 359 3.76 -0.24 8.77
CA PHE A 359 2.51 0.37 8.30
C PHE A 359 2.54 0.73 6.81
N ASP A 360 3.70 0.59 6.14
CA ASP A 360 3.80 0.78 4.71
C ASP A 360 3.09 -0.36 3.96
N VAL A 361 2.12 0.01 3.11
CA VAL A 361 1.32 -0.95 2.34
C VAL A 361 2.20 -1.80 1.42
N GLY A 362 3.23 -1.19 0.82
CA GLY A 362 4.18 -1.90 -0.04
C GLY A 362 5.00 -2.94 0.73
N PHE A 363 5.40 -2.64 1.97
CA PHE A 363 6.03 -3.60 2.87
C PHE A 363 5.08 -4.78 3.16
N GLN A 364 3.86 -4.49 3.61
CA GLN A 364 2.87 -5.52 3.96
C GLN A 364 2.56 -6.44 2.78
N LEU A 365 2.19 -5.88 1.62
CA LEU A 365 1.89 -6.64 0.41
C LEU A 365 3.07 -7.50 -0.03
N SER A 366 4.26 -6.96 0.04
CA SER A 366 5.45 -7.62 -0.45
C SER A 366 5.89 -8.78 0.44
N PHE A 367 5.84 -8.62 1.78
CA PHE A 367 6.21 -9.69 2.72
C PHE A 367 5.16 -10.80 2.74
N THR A 368 3.87 -10.48 2.68
CA THR A 368 2.80 -11.48 2.59
C THR A 368 2.85 -12.25 1.28
N ALA A 369 3.05 -11.59 0.14
CA ALA A 369 3.21 -12.28 -1.15
C ALA A 369 4.33 -13.32 -1.09
N VAL A 370 5.53 -12.93 -0.64
CA VAL A 370 6.70 -13.84 -0.58
C VAL A 370 6.49 -14.94 0.45
N PHE A 371 5.87 -14.64 1.61
CA PHE A 371 5.53 -15.65 2.60
C PHE A 371 4.63 -16.73 2.01
N PHE A 372 3.57 -16.35 1.30
CA PHE A 372 2.65 -17.31 0.68
C PHE A 372 3.31 -18.06 -0.49
N ILE A 373 4.13 -17.41 -1.31
CA ILE A 373 4.89 -18.06 -2.39
C ILE A 373 5.81 -19.14 -1.82
N ILE A 374 6.62 -18.83 -0.81
CA ILE A 374 7.58 -19.77 -0.22
C ILE A 374 6.81 -20.94 0.45
N SER A 375 5.77 -20.62 1.24
CA SER A 375 4.98 -21.63 1.94
C SER A 375 4.27 -22.58 0.98
N SER A 376 3.70 -22.04 -0.12
CA SER A 376 3.03 -22.84 -1.14
C SER A 376 4.00 -23.69 -1.95
N ASN A 377 5.17 -23.17 -2.28
CA ASN A 377 6.17 -23.88 -3.05
C ASN A 377 6.72 -25.09 -2.29
N ASP A 378 7.07 -24.91 -1.00
CA ASP A 378 7.57 -26.03 -0.17
C ASP A 378 6.53 -27.13 -0.02
N TYR A 379 5.26 -26.77 0.03
CA TYR A 379 4.18 -27.73 0.23
C TYR A 379 3.70 -28.40 -1.08
N LEU A 380 3.33 -27.59 -2.07
CA LEU A 380 2.71 -28.10 -3.31
C LEU A 380 3.76 -28.81 -4.19
N TRP A 381 4.99 -28.35 -4.18
CA TRP A 381 6.00 -28.81 -5.12
C TRP A 381 6.92 -29.91 -4.56
N GLN A 382 7.33 -29.82 -3.30
CA GLN A 382 8.30 -30.76 -2.72
C GLN A 382 7.64 -31.93 -1.98
N ARG A 383 6.52 -31.73 -1.31
CA ARG A 383 5.95 -32.72 -0.37
C ARG A 383 4.73 -33.46 -0.90
N HIS A 384 3.89 -32.81 -1.64
CA HIS A 384 2.76 -33.42 -2.32
C HIS A 384 2.94 -33.25 -3.83
N ARG A 385 3.66 -34.19 -4.42
CA ARG A 385 3.45 -34.48 -5.84
C ARG A 385 1.98 -34.80 -5.94
N LEU A 386 1.20 -33.87 -6.51
CA LEU A 386 -0.24 -34.04 -6.72
C LEU A 386 -0.48 -35.48 -7.24
N PRO A 387 -1.44 -36.25 -6.70
CA PRO A 387 -1.62 -37.67 -7.06
C PRO A 387 -1.79 -37.92 -8.55
N PHE A 388 -2.27 -36.93 -9.31
CA PHE A 388 -2.33 -36.94 -10.77
C PHE A 388 -0.97 -37.15 -11.48
N TRP A 389 0.14 -36.96 -10.75
CA TRP A 389 1.48 -36.88 -11.35
C TRP A 389 2.40 -38.01 -10.88
N LYS A 390 1.91 -38.92 -10.02
CA LYS A 390 2.74 -39.96 -9.42
C LYS A 390 3.15 -41.03 -10.42
N ASP A 391 2.33 -41.33 -11.38
CA ASP A 391 2.55 -42.48 -12.25
C ASP A 391 3.46 -42.19 -13.45
N ASP A 392 3.53 -40.92 -13.92
CA ASP A 392 4.32 -40.58 -15.11
C ASP A 392 5.81 -40.28 -14.82
N ILE A 393 6.20 -39.99 -13.57
CA ILE A 393 7.57 -39.58 -13.25
C ILE A 393 8.52 -40.79 -13.09
N TYR A 394 8.02 -41.87 -12.56
CA TYR A 394 8.82 -43.08 -12.37
C TYR A 394 9.21 -43.75 -13.70
N HIS A 395 8.39 -43.63 -14.72
CA HIS A 395 8.68 -44.21 -16.04
C HIS A 395 9.66 -43.44 -16.89
N PHE A 396 9.95 -42.17 -16.56
CA PHE A 396 10.89 -41.35 -17.37
C PHE A 396 12.33 -41.26 -16.82
N ASN A 397 12.54 -41.57 -15.54
CA ASN A 397 13.88 -41.47 -14.91
C ASN A 397 14.52 -42.81 -14.52
N THR A 398 13.85 -43.93 -14.78
CA THR A 398 14.50 -45.23 -14.60
C THR A 398 15.26 -45.60 -15.85
N PRO A 399 16.61 -45.70 -15.79
CA PRO A 399 17.37 -46.15 -16.95
C PRO A 399 17.15 -47.65 -17.13
N ARG A 400 16.59 -48.02 -18.28
CA ARG A 400 16.85 -49.28 -19.00
C ARG A 400 16.32 -50.61 -18.46
N ARG A 401 15.48 -50.77 -17.43
CA ARG A 401 15.06 -52.13 -17.06
C ARG A 401 13.63 -52.57 -17.43
N GLU A 402 12.76 -51.67 -17.92
CA GLU A 402 11.38 -52.03 -18.29
C GLU A 402 11.05 -52.05 -19.77
N PHE A 403 12.05 -52.02 -20.64
CA PHE A 403 11.87 -52.04 -22.09
C PHE A 403 11.57 -53.43 -22.69
N TYR A 404 11.33 -54.46 -21.85
CA TYR A 404 11.16 -55.83 -22.35
C TYR A 404 9.72 -56.32 -22.41
N THR A 405 8.71 -55.44 -22.39
CA THR A 405 7.34 -55.86 -22.70
C THR A 405 7.02 -55.57 -24.18
N PRO A 406 6.54 -56.53 -24.96
CA PRO A 406 6.24 -56.35 -26.39
C PRO A 406 5.22 -55.23 -26.69
N LYS A 407 4.34 -54.89 -25.77
CA LYS A 407 3.36 -53.80 -25.94
C LYS A 407 3.99 -52.39 -25.88
N ALA A 408 5.12 -52.20 -25.18
CA ALA A 408 5.80 -50.92 -25.15
C ALA A 408 6.57 -50.64 -26.44
N TYR A 409 7.11 -51.71 -27.07
CA TYR A 409 7.85 -51.65 -28.32
C TYR A 409 6.96 -51.24 -29.50
N PHE A 410 5.74 -51.75 -29.59
CA PHE A 410 4.76 -51.41 -30.67
C PHE A 410 4.27 -49.97 -30.63
N ARG A 411 4.12 -49.40 -29.41
CA ARG A 411 3.73 -47.98 -29.24
C ARG A 411 4.78 -46.96 -29.63
N TYR A 412 6.04 -47.36 -29.63
CA TYR A 412 7.19 -46.53 -30.06
C TYR A 412 7.32 -46.38 -31.56
N PHE A 413 6.86 -47.39 -32.33
CA PHE A 413 6.98 -47.42 -33.78
C PHE A 413 5.82 -46.72 -34.51
N THR A 414 4.71 -46.44 -33.87
CA THR A 414 3.50 -45.93 -34.54
C THR A 414 3.38 -44.39 -34.58
N LEU A 415 4.24 -43.64 -33.91
CA LEU A 415 4.25 -42.19 -34.00
C LEU A 415 5.52 -41.68 -34.63
N PRO A 416 5.47 -40.74 -35.62
CA PRO A 416 6.64 -40.12 -36.17
C PRO A 416 7.53 -39.52 -35.07
N SER A 417 8.82 -39.78 -35.10
CA SER A 417 9.78 -39.41 -34.04
C SER A 417 9.77 -37.91 -33.68
N TRP A 418 9.37 -37.04 -34.63
CA TRP A 418 9.23 -35.61 -34.43
C TRP A 418 7.97 -35.23 -33.61
N LYS A 419 6.84 -35.89 -33.87
CA LYS A 419 5.60 -35.67 -33.08
C LYS A 419 5.79 -36.06 -31.61
N TYR A 420 6.51 -37.15 -31.36
CA TYR A 420 6.87 -37.56 -30.01
C TYR A 420 7.81 -36.56 -29.31
N ARG A 421 8.82 -36.06 -30.02
CA ARG A 421 9.74 -35.03 -29.50
C ARG A 421 9.01 -33.72 -29.21
N ILE A 422 8.11 -33.27 -30.08
CA ILE A 422 7.28 -32.06 -29.85
C ILE A 422 6.40 -32.28 -28.65
N LYS A 423 5.65 -33.39 -28.57
CA LYS A 423 4.78 -33.70 -27.44
C LYS A 423 5.56 -33.77 -26.11
N LYS A 424 6.73 -34.37 -26.09
CA LYS A 424 7.62 -34.46 -24.95
C LYS A 424 8.18 -33.06 -24.55
N HIS A 425 8.55 -32.23 -25.52
CA HIS A 425 9.05 -30.87 -25.27
C HIS A 425 7.94 -29.95 -24.78
N SER A 426 6.78 -29.95 -25.41
CA SER A 426 5.62 -29.19 -25.01
C SER A 426 5.16 -29.56 -23.59
N TYR A 427 5.11 -30.86 -23.29
CA TYR A 427 4.78 -31.33 -21.95
C TYR A 427 5.83 -30.92 -20.90
N LYS A 428 7.11 -30.97 -21.24
CA LYS A 428 8.19 -30.52 -20.37
C LYS A 428 8.09 -29.02 -20.08
N ILE A 429 7.83 -28.19 -21.10
CA ILE A 429 7.65 -26.74 -20.97
C ILE A 429 6.40 -26.45 -20.12
N PHE A 430 5.26 -27.06 -20.46
CA PHE A 430 4.03 -26.89 -19.72
C PHE A 430 4.20 -27.18 -18.22
N ARG A 431 4.86 -28.29 -17.89
CA ARG A 431 5.07 -28.72 -16.53
C ARG A 431 6.15 -27.93 -15.78
N SER A 432 7.26 -27.58 -16.43
CA SER A 432 8.40 -26.96 -15.75
C SER A 432 8.34 -25.43 -15.70
N VAL A 433 7.53 -24.82 -16.55
CA VAL A 433 7.43 -23.36 -16.67
C VAL A 433 6.02 -22.87 -16.34
N LEU A 434 5.00 -23.37 -17.03
CA LEU A 434 3.65 -22.80 -16.93
C LEU A 434 2.98 -23.09 -15.59
N ILE A 435 3.05 -24.35 -15.11
CA ILE A 435 2.41 -24.69 -13.82
C ILE A 435 3.05 -23.95 -12.65
N PRO A 436 4.39 -23.94 -12.46
CA PRO A 436 5.00 -23.15 -11.39
C PRO A 436 4.66 -21.67 -11.47
N PHE A 437 4.61 -21.11 -12.69
CA PHE A 437 4.26 -19.72 -12.92
C PHE A 437 2.83 -19.41 -12.42
N ILE A 438 1.84 -20.22 -12.78
CA ILE A 438 0.45 -20.08 -12.33
C ILE A 438 0.38 -20.24 -10.80
N CYS A 439 1.02 -21.28 -10.25
CA CYS A 439 1.03 -21.51 -8.80
C CYS A 439 1.65 -20.33 -8.03
N ILE A 440 2.76 -19.77 -8.49
CA ILE A 440 3.40 -18.60 -7.87
C ILE A 440 2.47 -17.39 -7.95
N SER A 441 1.86 -17.12 -9.12
CA SER A 441 0.96 -15.98 -9.31
C SER A 441 -0.27 -16.09 -8.41
N LEU A 442 -0.92 -17.25 -8.36
CA LEU A 442 -2.09 -17.49 -7.51
C LEU A 442 -1.75 -17.43 -6.01
N SER A 443 -0.60 -17.98 -5.61
CA SER A 443 -0.15 -17.91 -4.22
C SER A 443 0.12 -16.48 -3.78
N ALA A 444 0.75 -15.67 -4.63
CA ALA A 444 0.97 -14.25 -4.36
C ALA A 444 -0.35 -13.49 -4.25
N GLN A 445 -1.27 -13.68 -5.21
CA GLN A 445 -2.58 -13.05 -5.19
C GLN A 445 -3.38 -13.41 -3.94
N TRP A 446 -3.39 -14.68 -3.57
CA TRP A 446 -4.07 -15.11 -2.36
C TRP A 446 -3.51 -14.44 -1.11
N GLY A 447 -2.19 -14.43 -0.96
CA GLY A 447 -1.53 -13.79 0.19
C GLY A 447 -1.85 -12.30 0.28
N THR A 448 -1.93 -11.61 -0.84
CA THR A 448 -2.14 -10.16 -0.90
C THR A 448 -3.60 -9.73 -0.96
N ALA A 449 -4.53 -10.61 -1.38
CA ALA A 449 -5.93 -10.26 -1.60
C ALA A 449 -6.62 -9.58 -0.39
N PRO A 450 -6.48 -10.06 0.87
CA PRO A 450 -7.10 -9.39 2.00
C PRO A 450 -6.59 -7.97 2.23
N LEU A 451 -5.29 -7.74 2.02
CA LEU A 451 -4.71 -6.40 2.14
C LEU A 451 -5.15 -5.49 0.99
N ILE A 452 -5.20 -6.00 -0.23
CA ILE A 452 -5.70 -5.26 -1.40
C ILE A 452 -7.16 -4.86 -1.19
N LEU A 453 -7.99 -5.78 -0.73
CA LEU A 453 -9.40 -5.49 -0.41
C LEU A 453 -9.53 -4.49 0.74
N HIS A 454 -8.66 -4.56 1.75
CA HIS A 454 -8.69 -3.62 2.88
C HIS A 454 -8.29 -2.19 2.49
N TYR A 455 -7.21 -2.04 1.71
CA TYR A 455 -6.67 -0.71 1.40
C TYR A 455 -7.25 -0.08 0.15
N PHE A 456 -7.56 -0.89 -0.87
CA PHE A 456 -7.94 -0.40 -2.20
C PHE A 456 -9.37 -0.74 -2.57
N HIS A 457 -10.01 -1.67 -1.86
CA HIS A 457 -11.38 -2.14 -2.12
C HIS A 457 -11.58 -2.63 -3.57
N THR A 458 -10.52 -3.11 -4.21
CA THR A 458 -10.53 -3.59 -5.59
C THR A 458 -10.05 -5.02 -5.68
N LEU A 459 -10.65 -5.78 -6.58
CA LEU A 459 -10.22 -7.12 -6.95
C LEU A 459 -10.04 -7.17 -8.45
N ALA A 460 -8.91 -7.67 -8.93
CA ALA A 460 -8.62 -7.89 -10.34
C ALA A 460 -8.51 -9.41 -10.62
N PRO A 461 -9.61 -10.08 -10.98
CA PRO A 461 -9.63 -11.53 -11.14
C PRO A 461 -8.68 -12.05 -12.23
N TYR A 462 -8.42 -11.24 -13.26
CA TYR A 462 -7.56 -11.62 -14.39
C TYR A 462 -6.08 -11.27 -14.18
N ALA A 463 -5.68 -10.82 -12.99
CA ALA A 463 -4.28 -10.44 -12.71
C ALA A 463 -3.28 -11.58 -12.95
N TRP A 464 -3.66 -12.85 -12.75
CA TRP A 464 -2.81 -14.01 -13.07
C TRP A 464 -2.51 -14.10 -14.57
N LEU A 465 -3.46 -13.76 -15.44
CA LEU A 465 -3.29 -13.74 -16.90
C LEU A 465 -2.47 -12.51 -17.33
N ALA A 466 -2.76 -11.34 -16.78
CA ALA A 466 -1.97 -10.14 -17.01
C ALA A 466 -0.49 -10.35 -16.62
N ASN A 467 -0.22 -11.04 -15.51
CA ASN A 467 1.14 -11.40 -15.10
C ASN A 467 1.87 -12.27 -16.11
N PHE A 468 1.15 -13.12 -16.85
CA PHE A 468 1.73 -13.94 -17.91
C PHE A 468 2.32 -13.11 -19.06
N MET A 469 1.78 -11.91 -19.31
CA MET A 469 2.33 -10.96 -20.29
C MET A 469 3.37 -10.03 -19.64
N VAL A 470 3.08 -9.49 -18.45
CA VAL A 470 3.88 -8.46 -17.81
C VAL A 470 5.25 -8.97 -17.37
N ILE A 471 5.34 -10.21 -16.84
CA ILE A 471 6.62 -10.74 -16.33
C ILE A 471 7.64 -10.98 -17.45
N PRO A 472 7.31 -11.63 -18.59
CA PRO A 472 8.24 -11.74 -19.72
C PRO A 472 8.58 -10.37 -20.32
N ALA A 473 7.59 -9.47 -20.46
CA ALA A 473 7.84 -8.11 -20.94
C ALA A 473 8.82 -7.35 -20.04
N ALA A 474 8.65 -7.40 -18.72
CA ALA A 474 9.57 -6.80 -17.76
C ALA A 474 11.00 -7.38 -17.88
N TYR A 475 11.14 -8.69 -18.15
CA TYR A 475 12.42 -9.31 -18.38
C TYR A 475 13.11 -8.76 -19.64
N ILE A 476 12.37 -8.66 -20.74
CA ILE A 476 12.88 -8.10 -22.01
C ILE A 476 13.23 -6.63 -21.84
N LEU A 477 12.30 -5.83 -21.29
CA LEU A 477 12.48 -4.40 -21.08
C LEU A 477 13.69 -4.08 -20.21
N LEU A 478 13.83 -4.72 -19.05
CA LEU A 478 14.95 -4.45 -18.15
C LEU A 478 16.28 -4.88 -18.77
N SER A 479 16.32 -6.03 -19.45
CA SER A 479 17.54 -6.51 -20.10
C SER A 479 17.92 -5.64 -21.27
N ALA A 480 16.97 -5.27 -22.15
CA ALA A 480 17.22 -4.40 -23.30
C ALA A 480 17.60 -2.98 -22.87
N ALA A 481 16.93 -2.44 -21.84
CA ALA A 481 17.24 -1.13 -21.28
C ALA A 481 18.64 -1.06 -20.65
N LEU A 482 19.05 -2.11 -19.94
CA LEU A 482 20.39 -2.19 -19.37
C LEU A 482 21.45 -2.25 -20.50
N LEU A 483 21.22 -3.06 -21.53
CA LEU A 483 22.12 -3.12 -22.68
C LEU A 483 22.15 -1.80 -23.45
N PHE A 484 21.02 -1.14 -23.63
CA PHE A 484 20.91 0.19 -24.25
C PHE A 484 21.78 1.24 -23.53
N LEU A 485 21.79 1.22 -22.20
CA LEU A 485 22.60 2.16 -21.40
C LEU A 485 24.08 1.80 -21.36
N LEU A 486 24.42 0.50 -21.47
CA LEU A 486 25.81 0.02 -21.39
C LEU A 486 26.54 0.08 -22.73
N LEU A 487 25.81 -0.02 -23.87
CA LEU A 487 26.40 -0.05 -25.20
C LEU A 487 26.28 1.32 -25.88
N PRO A 488 27.38 2.09 -26.01
CA PRO A 488 27.33 3.47 -26.53
C PRO A 488 27.30 3.54 -28.07
N PHE A 489 27.06 2.41 -28.76
CA PHE A 489 27.02 2.38 -30.22
C PHE A 489 25.63 2.75 -30.75
N SER A 490 25.51 3.79 -31.58
CA SER A 490 24.22 4.28 -32.12
C SER A 490 23.40 3.20 -32.83
N PHE A 491 24.04 2.33 -33.59
CA PHE A 491 23.36 1.23 -34.28
C PHE A 491 22.69 0.26 -33.27
N THR A 492 23.40 -0.13 -32.20
CA THR A 492 22.84 -1.04 -31.17
C THR A 492 21.75 -0.36 -30.38
N GLN A 493 21.89 0.93 -30.11
CA GLN A 493 20.86 1.71 -29.40
C GLN A 493 19.57 1.81 -30.22
N VAL A 494 19.65 2.06 -31.52
CA VAL A 494 18.47 2.09 -32.40
C VAL A 494 17.78 0.72 -32.48
N ALA A 495 18.56 -0.36 -32.61
CA ALA A 495 18.00 -1.70 -32.64
C ALA A 495 17.30 -2.08 -31.30
N LEU A 496 17.94 -1.75 -30.17
CA LEU A 496 17.38 -2.00 -28.82
C LEU A 496 16.17 -1.10 -28.57
N ALA A 497 16.17 0.16 -29.03
CA ALA A 497 15.03 1.05 -28.92
C ALA A 497 13.79 0.47 -29.61
N LYS A 498 13.92 -0.10 -30.81
CA LYS A 498 12.81 -0.76 -31.52
C LYS A 498 12.27 -1.97 -30.74
N VAL A 499 13.15 -2.77 -30.11
CA VAL A 499 12.73 -3.91 -29.28
C VAL A 499 11.96 -3.42 -28.06
N ILE A 500 12.44 -2.36 -27.41
CA ILE A 500 11.79 -1.74 -26.24
C ILE A 500 10.42 -1.19 -26.65
N GLU A 501 10.35 -0.38 -27.71
CA GLU A 501 9.12 0.21 -28.24
C GLU A 501 8.08 -0.87 -28.55
N TRP A 502 8.46 -1.88 -29.33
CA TRP A 502 7.57 -2.99 -29.66
C TRP A 502 7.06 -3.74 -28.41
N THR A 503 7.95 -3.97 -27.43
CA THR A 503 7.58 -4.65 -26.18
C THR A 503 6.62 -3.80 -25.34
N LEU A 504 6.85 -2.49 -25.24
CA LEU A 504 5.96 -1.55 -24.54
C LEU A 504 4.60 -1.49 -25.21
N HIS A 505 4.58 -1.41 -26.54
CA HIS A 505 3.33 -1.36 -27.31
C HIS A 505 2.49 -2.64 -27.14
N LEU A 506 3.14 -3.82 -27.27
CA LEU A 506 2.47 -5.10 -27.04
C LEU A 506 1.94 -5.23 -25.61
N LEU A 507 2.73 -4.77 -24.63
CA LEU A 507 2.34 -4.79 -23.21
C LEU A 507 1.12 -3.90 -22.97
N THR A 508 1.14 -2.66 -23.42
CA THR A 508 0.06 -1.70 -23.20
C THR A 508 -1.23 -2.13 -23.90
N GLN A 509 -1.17 -2.58 -25.14
CA GLN A 509 -2.32 -3.11 -25.89
C GLN A 509 -2.92 -4.36 -25.20
N GLY A 510 -2.07 -5.29 -24.76
CA GLY A 510 -2.53 -6.49 -24.08
C GLY A 510 -3.18 -6.20 -22.74
N LEU A 511 -2.64 -5.25 -21.96
CA LEU A 511 -3.25 -4.82 -20.71
C LEU A 511 -4.57 -4.08 -20.96
N GLN A 512 -4.65 -3.24 -22.00
CA GLN A 512 -5.87 -2.56 -22.39
C GLN A 512 -6.96 -3.56 -22.79
N ALA A 513 -6.64 -4.53 -23.61
CA ALA A 513 -7.58 -5.59 -23.99
C ALA A 513 -8.13 -6.34 -22.75
N ILE A 514 -7.25 -6.67 -21.76
CA ILE A 514 -7.69 -7.31 -20.51
C ILE A 514 -8.56 -6.38 -19.67
N SER A 515 -8.24 -5.09 -19.61
CA SER A 515 -9.01 -4.12 -18.81
C SER A 515 -10.43 -3.88 -19.34
N GLU A 516 -10.67 -4.14 -20.63
CA GLU A 516 -11.98 -4.02 -21.27
C GLU A 516 -12.87 -5.27 -21.08
N TRP A 517 -12.32 -6.35 -20.52
CA TRP A 517 -13.12 -7.56 -20.26
C TRP A 517 -14.14 -7.33 -19.15
N PRO A 518 -15.30 -8.01 -19.21
CA PRO A 518 -16.27 -7.93 -18.13
C PRO A 518 -15.64 -8.41 -16.82
N PHE A 519 -15.93 -7.72 -15.73
CA PHE A 519 -15.38 -8.00 -14.41
C PHE A 519 -13.84 -7.88 -14.29
N ALA A 520 -13.19 -7.10 -15.18
CA ALA A 520 -11.74 -6.91 -15.12
C ALA A 520 -11.29 -6.29 -13.77
N THR A 521 -12.10 -5.39 -13.24
CA THR A 521 -11.92 -4.79 -11.91
C THR A 521 -13.27 -4.75 -11.20
N GLU A 522 -13.32 -5.40 -10.06
CA GLU A 522 -14.48 -5.38 -9.17
C GLU A 522 -14.19 -4.62 -7.90
N ARG A 523 -15.14 -3.79 -7.46
CA ARG A 523 -15.06 -3.13 -6.16
C ARG A 523 -15.76 -3.99 -5.11
N VAL A 524 -15.00 -4.42 -4.10
CA VAL A 524 -15.47 -5.29 -3.03
C VAL A 524 -15.18 -4.65 -1.69
N TYR A 525 -16.22 -4.43 -0.92
CA TYR A 525 -16.14 -3.93 0.46
C TYR A 525 -16.40 -5.10 1.40
N ALA A 526 -15.31 -5.66 1.94
CA ALA A 526 -15.38 -6.80 2.84
C ALA A 526 -15.18 -6.36 4.29
N THR A 527 -15.92 -6.99 5.22
CA THR A 527 -15.72 -6.76 6.64
C THR A 527 -14.36 -7.29 7.11
N SER A 528 -13.86 -6.79 8.25
CA SER A 528 -12.61 -7.28 8.83
C SER A 528 -12.65 -8.79 9.12
N PHE A 529 -13.81 -9.33 9.49
CA PHE A 529 -13.99 -10.77 9.71
C PHE A 529 -13.85 -11.58 8.41
N THR A 530 -14.40 -11.08 7.31
CA THR A 530 -14.27 -11.70 5.98
C THR A 530 -12.81 -11.68 5.52
N LEU A 531 -12.10 -10.57 5.73
CA LEU A 531 -10.68 -10.46 5.38
C LEU A 531 -9.81 -11.45 6.16
N VAL A 532 -10.05 -11.58 7.47
CA VAL A 532 -9.37 -12.58 8.31
C VAL A 532 -9.73 -14.00 7.84
N GLY A 533 -10.99 -14.25 7.48
CA GLY A 533 -11.44 -15.54 6.96
C GLY A 533 -10.71 -15.93 5.67
N ILE A 534 -10.53 -15.00 4.73
CA ILE A 534 -9.80 -15.22 3.47
C ILE A 534 -8.37 -15.72 3.73
N TRP A 535 -7.71 -15.28 4.80
CA TRP A 535 -6.37 -15.79 5.16
C TRP A 535 -6.41 -17.10 5.93
N LEU A 536 -7.24 -17.18 6.96
CA LEU A 536 -7.20 -18.30 7.92
C LEU A 536 -7.78 -19.60 7.34
N VAL A 537 -8.85 -19.51 6.54
CA VAL A 537 -9.47 -20.73 5.96
C VAL A 537 -8.48 -21.54 5.14
N PRO A 538 -7.71 -20.97 4.21
CA PRO A 538 -6.71 -21.75 3.47
C PRO A 538 -5.54 -22.22 4.30
N ILE A 539 -5.11 -21.43 5.30
CA ILE A 539 -4.07 -21.85 6.23
C ILE A 539 -4.53 -23.09 7.01
N LEU A 540 -5.78 -23.09 7.49
CA LEU A 540 -6.36 -24.24 8.18
C LEU A 540 -6.51 -25.46 7.25
N LEU A 541 -6.99 -25.24 6.01
CA LEU A 541 -7.06 -26.27 4.98
C LEU A 541 -5.67 -26.83 4.64
N PHE A 542 -4.68 -25.96 4.56
CA PHE A 542 -3.29 -26.38 4.37
C PHE A 542 -2.83 -27.34 5.46
N PHE A 543 -3.03 -26.99 6.74
CA PHE A 543 -2.69 -27.87 7.85
C PHE A 543 -3.55 -29.14 7.89
N PHE A 544 -4.81 -29.09 7.44
CA PHE A 544 -5.67 -30.24 7.27
C PHE A 544 -5.05 -31.27 6.32
N PHE A 545 -4.52 -30.84 5.19
CA PHE A 545 -3.86 -31.74 4.24
C PHE A 545 -2.50 -32.25 4.75
N GLU A 546 -1.81 -31.50 5.61
CA GLU A 546 -0.50 -31.88 6.15
C GLU A 546 -0.58 -32.93 7.26
N LYS A 547 -1.58 -32.86 8.13
CA LYS A 547 -1.67 -33.75 9.30
C LYS A 547 -2.13 -35.14 8.94
N ARG A 548 -1.39 -36.18 9.42
CA ARG A 548 -1.75 -37.60 9.21
C ARG A 548 -2.76 -38.14 10.23
N LYS A 549 -2.82 -37.53 11.43
CA LYS A 549 -3.73 -37.96 12.51
C LYS A 549 -5.17 -37.56 12.15
N THR A 550 -6.09 -38.55 12.12
CA THR A 550 -7.50 -38.36 11.74
C THR A 550 -8.24 -37.35 12.62
N LEU A 551 -7.99 -37.35 13.93
CA LEU A 551 -8.64 -36.45 14.88
C LEU A 551 -8.25 -34.97 14.62
N THR A 552 -6.95 -34.69 14.42
CA THR A 552 -6.47 -33.33 14.12
C THR A 552 -6.96 -32.86 12.73
N ARG A 553 -7.07 -33.74 11.76
CA ARG A 553 -7.65 -33.43 10.44
C ARG A 553 -9.11 -33.03 10.55
N LYS A 554 -9.94 -33.83 11.27
CA LYS A 554 -11.34 -33.46 11.48
C LYS A 554 -11.50 -32.11 12.18
N ALA A 555 -10.72 -31.86 13.23
CA ALA A 555 -10.74 -30.58 13.93
C ALA A 555 -10.37 -29.38 13.03
N LEU A 556 -9.33 -29.51 12.21
CA LEU A 556 -8.91 -28.45 11.26
C LEU A 556 -9.96 -28.20 10.17
N LEU A 557 -10.62 -29.26 9.65
CA LEU A 557 -11.71 -29.12 8.69
C LEU A 557 -12.90 -28.40 9.33
N ILE A 558 -13.32 -28.86 10.51
CA ILE A 558 -14.42 -28.24 11.24
C ILE A 558 -14.11 -26.75 11.52
N SER A 559 -12.88 -26.45 11.97
CA SER A 559 -12.46 -25.08 12.22
C SER A 559 -12.48 -24.21 10.96
N SER A 560 -12.05 -24.73 9.80
CA SER A 560 -12.10 -24.00 8.54
C SER A 560 -13.53 -23.77 8.06
N VAL A 561 -14.40 -24.77 8.17
CA VAL A 561 -15.83 -24.63 7.82
C VAL A 561 -16.53 -23.66 8.77
N ALA A 562 -16.28 -23.77 10.09
CA ALA A 562 -16.84 -22.87 11.08
C ALA A 562 -16.40 -21.41 10.83
N LEU A 563 -15.12 -21.18 10.55
CA LEU A 563 -14.60 -19.85 10.23
C LEU A 563 -15.20 -19.29 8.94
N LEU A 564 -15.39 -20.12 7.92
CA LEU A 564 -16.06 -19.73 6.69
C LEU A 564 -17.52 -19.31 6.96
N ILE A 565 -18.26 -20.09 7.73
CA ILE A 565 -19.63 -19.77 8.12
C ILE A 565 -19.68 -18.49 8.94
N ILE A 566 -18.76 -18.30 9.91
CA ILE A 566 -18.65 -17.07 10.71
C ILE A 566 -18.35 -15.87 9.82
N SER A 567 -17.43 -16.00 8.85
CA SER A 567 -17.08 -14.92 7.93
C SER A 567 -18.28 -14.51 7.05
N ILE A 568 -19.00 -15.49 6.47
CA ILE A 568 -20.21 -15.25 5.68
C ILE A 568 -21.31 -14.66 6.56
N GLY A 569 -21.51 -15.21 7.77
CA GLY A 569 -22.49 -14.71 8.73
C GLY A 569 -22.21 -13.28 9.17
N ALA A 570 -20.96 -12.94 9.45
CA ALA A 570 -20.54 -11.58 9.80
C ALA A 570 -20.78 -10.60 8.66
N GLU A 571 -20.47 -11.00 7.41
CA GLU A 571 -20.75 -10.19 6.21
C GLU A 571 -22.24 -9.95 6.04
N THR A 572 -23.05 -11.03 6.13
CA THR A 572 -24.51 -10.94 6.04
C THR A 572 -25.11 -10.09 7.15
N PHE A 573 -24.65 -10.29 8.39
CA PHE A 573 -25.07 -9.49 9.54
C PHE A 573 -24.69 -8.01 9.38
N SER A 574 -23.47 -7.73 8.95
CA SER A 574 -23.01 -6.38 8.65
C SER A 574 -23.89 -5.71 7.59
N THR A 575 -24.15 -6.38 6.47
CA THR A 575 -25.01 -5.85 5.39
C THR A 575 -26.44 -5.61 5.87
N LEU A 576 -27.00 -6.50 6.68
CA LEU A 576 -28.34 -6.34 7.26
C LEU A 576 -28.39 -5.21 8.29
N THR A 577 -27.35 -5.05 9.11
CA THR A 577 -27.27 -3.98 10.12
C THR A 577 -27.03 -2.63 9.45
N ILE A 578 -26.17 -2.56 8.46
CA ILE A 578 -25.90 -1.34 7.68
C ILE A 578 -27.16 -0.91 6.92
N ARG A 579 -28.04 -1.83 6.51
CA ARG A 579 -29.35 -1.50 5.91
C ARG A 579 -30.28 -0.74 6.84
N ARG A 580 -30.04 -0.73 8.15
CA ARG A 580 -30.77 0.08 9.14
C ARG A 580 -29.99 1.35 9.50
N ILE A 581 -29.57 2.12 8.49
CA ILE A 581 -28.94 3.42 8.75
C ILE A 581 -29.95 4.33 9.44
N THR A 582 -29.57 4.84 10.61
CA THR A 582 -30.30 5.90 11.27
C THR A 582 -30.30 7.15 10.41
N PRO A 583 -31.43 7.86 10.29
CA PRO A 583 -31.49 9.11 9.53
C PRO A 583 -30.41 10.07 9.98
N ARG A 584 -29.70 10.68 9.02
CA ARG A 584 -28.61 11.61 9.35
C ARG A 584 -28.50 12.73 8.33
N ILE A 585 -27.93 13.83 8.79
CA ILE A 585 -27.61 14.99 7.96
C ILE A 585 -26.11 15.14 7.93
N CYS A 586 -25.52 15.20 6.74
CA CYS A 586 -24.09 15.40 6.55
C CYS A 586 -23.86 16.74 5.81
N VAL A 587 -23.04 17.62 6.38
CA VAL A 587 -22.54 18.80 5.69
C VAL A 587 -21.07 18.53 5.37
N TYR A 588 -20.75 18.35 4.09
CA TYR A 588 -19.42 17.93 3.66
C TYR A 588 -18.42 19.08 3.59
N LYS A 589 -17.17 18.78 3.84
CA LYS A 589 -16.06 19.70 3.64
C LYS A 589 -15.79 19.86 2.14
N ALA A 590 -16.31 20.93 1.55
CA ALA A 590 -16.09 21.28 0.15
C ALA A 590 -15.73 22.76 0.06
N THR A 591 -14.54 23.10 -0.42
CA THR A 591 -14.09 24.49 -0.56
C THR A 591 -14.91 25.21 -1.63
N HIS A 592 -15.38 26.42 -1.31
CA HIS A 592 -16.17 27.29 -2.19
C HIS A 592 -17.53 26.74 -2.63
N THR A 593 -18.02 25.65 -2.06
CA THR A 593 -19.30 25.04 -2.39
C THR A 593 -20.03 24.55 -1.17
N SER A 594 -21.36 24.52 -1.23
CA SER A 594 -22.22 23.86 -0.24
C SER A 594 -22.57 22.47 -0.74
N LEU A 595 -22.34 21.45 0.09
CA LEU A 595 -22.77 20.09 -0.13
C LEU A 595 -23.43 19.56 1.14
N ILE A 596 -24.76 19.48 1.12
CA ILE A 596 -25.57 19.05 2.25
C ILE A 596 -26.33 17.78 1.85
N HIS A 597 -26.17 16.72 2.58
CA HIS A 597 -26.73 15.41 2.29
C HIS A 597 -27.69 14.97 3.39
N PHE A 598 -28.94 14.78 3.04
CA PHE A 598 -29.99 14.25 3.89
C PHE A 598 -30.12 12.75 3.60
N ILE A 599 -29.68 11.89 4.50
CA ILE A 599 -29.72 10.44 4.37
C ILE A 599 -30.84 9.92 5.25
N GLN A 600 -31.91 9.40 4.64
CA GLN A 600 -32.99 8.79 5.37
C GLN A 600 -32.78 7.30 5.60
N SER A 601 -32.34 6.62 4.57
CA SER A 601 -32.05 5.18 4.57
C SER A 601 -30.99 4.89 3.52
N ASN A 602 -30.57 3.65 3.42
CA ASN A 602 -29.64 3.21 2.37
C ASN A 602 -30.15 3.47 0.95
N ALA A 603 -31.47 3.40 0.75
CA ALA A 603 -32.09 3.55 -0.56
C ALA A 603 -32.52 4.98 -0.87
N ILE A 604 -32.76 5.81 0.13
CA ILE A 604 -33.34 7.14 -0.03
C ILE A 604 -32.43 8.17 0.60
N SER A 605 -31.89 9.03 -0.23
CA SER A 605 -31.08 10.17 0.22
C SER A 605 -31.16 11.34 -0.76
N TYR A 606 -30.98 12.56 -0.26
CA TYR A 606 -31.11 13.79 -1.02
C TYR A 606 -29.90 14.69 -0.84
N LEU A 607 -29.37 15.24 -1.94
CA LEU A 607 -28.21 16.11 -1.92
C LEU A 607 -28.56 17.51 -2.38
N LEU A 608 -28.29 18.51 -1.54
CA LEU A 608 -28.33 19.91 -1.90
C LEU A 608 -26.91 20.36 -2.29
N SER A 609 -26.76 20.91 -3.47
CA SER A 609 -25.50 21.48 -3.97
C SER A 609 -25.71 22.91 -4.43
N SER A 610 -24.70 23.75 -4.21
CA SER A 610 -24.67 25.14 -4.73
C SER A 610 -24.00 25.25 -6.10
N THR A 611 -23.55 24.14 -6.71
CA THR A 611 -22.87 24.09 -8.01
C THR A 611 -23.64 23.28 -9.05
N THR A 612 -23.20 23.36 -10.29
CA THR A 612 -23.77 22.56 -11.40
C THR A 612 -23.68 21.06 -11.14
N ALA A 613 -24.54 20.29 -11.78
CA ALA A 613 -24.61 18.84 -11.60
C ALA A 613 -23.25 18.14 -11.85
N ASP A 614 -22.53 18.52 -12.92
CA ASP A 614 -21.25 17.93 -13.29
C ASP A 614 -20.15 18.24 -12.25
N SER A 615 -20.05 19.49 -11.80
CA SER A 615 -19.12 19.88 -10.74
C SER A 615 -19.42 19.20 -9.42
N THR A 616 -20.71 18.99 -9.12
CA THR A 616 -21.17 18.25 -7.94
C THR A 616 -20.76 16.79 -8.03
N ARG A 617 -20.97 16.15 -9.17
CA ARG A 617 -20.61 14.75 -9.42
C ARG A 617 -19.12 14.53 -9.24
N LEU A 618 -18.25 15.37 -9.82
CA LEU A 618 -16.80 15.28 -9.65
C LEU A 618 -16.36 15.36 -8.17
N ARG A 619 -17.01 16.21 -7.38
CA ARG A 619 -16.68 16.39 -5.95
C ARG A 619 -17.24 15.28 -5.07
N MET A 620 -18.36 14.67 -5.47
CA MET A 620 -18.99 13.59 -4.73
C MET A 620 -18.33 12.24 -4.99
N THR A 621 -17.67 12.04 -6.14
CA THR A 621 -17.05 10.76 -6.50
C THR A 621 -16.14 10.17 -5.40
N PRO A 622 -15.23 10.92 -4.73
CA PRO A 622 -14.45 10.38 -3.62
C PRO A 622 -15.32 9.99 -2.41
N ILE A 623 -16.35 10.79 -2.12
CA ILE A 623 -17.28 10.55 -0.99
C ILE A 623 -18.13 9.32 -1.29
N GLU A 624 -18.61 9.15 -2.53
CA GLU A 624 -19.32 7.96 -2.97
C GLU A 624 -18.47 6.71 -2.82
N GLN A 625 -17.24 6.75 -3.26
CA GLN A 625 -16.32 5.62 -3.19
C GLN A 625 -15.95 5.24 -1.75
N ASN A 626 -15.71 6.22 -0.89
CA ASN A 626 -15.12 6.00 0.43
C ASN A 626 -16.19 5.98 1.55
N PHE A 627 -17.39 6.49 1.30
CA PHE A 627 -18.45 6.56 2.30
C PHE A 627 -19.76 5.90 1.86
N PHE A 628 -20.27 6.17 0.63
CA PHE A 628 -21.56 5.60 0.24
C PHE A 628 -21.45 4.11 -0.06
N MET A 629 -20.51 3.71 -0.91
CA MET A 629 -20.37 2.31 -1.29
C MET A 629 -20.06 1.39 -0.09
N PRO A 630 -19.14 1.71 0.84
CA PRO A 630 -18.92 0.89 2.02
C PRO A 630 -20.13 0.76 2.94
N ASN A 631 -20.99 1.79 2.96
CA ASN A 631 -22.20 1.81 3.77
C ASN A 631 -23.46 1.42 2.97
N HIS A 632 -23.32 0.96 1.73
CA HIS A 632 -24.40 0.60 0.84
C HIS A 632 -25.47 1.69 0.67
N ILE A 633 -25.04 2.97 0.67
CA ILE A 633 -25.91 4.12 0.45
C ILE A 633 -26.07 4.32 -1.06
N ALA A 634 -27.30 4.36 -1.56
CA ALA A 634 -27.58 4.65 -2.96
C ALA A 634 -27.17 6.10 -3.31
N SER A 635 -26.84 6.32 -4.59
CA SER A 635 -26.53 7.66 -5.08
C SER A 635 -27.67 8.63 -4.79
N PRO A 636 -27.37 9.83 -4.22
CA PRO A 636 -28.39 10.75 -3.74
C PRO A 636 -29.16 11.40 -4.90
N THR A 637 -30.43 11.65 -4.69
CA THR A 637 -31.25 12.49 -5.55
C THR A 637 -30.86 13.96 -5.36
N LEU A 638 -30.50 14.66 -6.43
CA LEU A 638 -30.19 16.09 -6.35
C LEU A 638 -31.46 16.92 -6.08
N ILE A 639 -31.40 17.77 -5.07
CA ILE A 639 -32.46 18.71 -4.75
C ILE A 639 -32.44 19.86 -5.76
N THR A 640 -33.46 19.94 -6.62
CA THR A 640 -33.64 21.03 -7.59
C THR A 640 -34.48 22.14 -7.02
N GLN A 641 -34.30 23.37 -7.53
CA GLN A 641 -35.09 24.53 -7.04
C GLN A 641 -36.60 24.44 -7.39
N SER A 642 -36.93 23.67 -8.42
CA SER A 642 -38.30 23.53 -8.92
C SER A 642 -39.19 22.61 -8.05
N GLN A 643 -38.62 21.83 -7.13
CA GLN A 643 -39.37 20.83 -6.36
C GLN A 643 -39.49 21.27 -4.90
N ALA A 644 -40.72 21.48 -4.43
CA ALA A 644 -41.02 21.97 -3.08
C ALA A 644 -40.98 20.87 -2.02
N SER A 645 -41.26 19.62 -2.35
CA SER A 645 -41.26 18.50 -1.41
C SER A 645 -40.79 17.19 -2.03
N TYR A 646 -40.20 16.37 -1.20
CA TYR A 646 -39.79 15.00 -1.47
C TYR A 646 -40.48 14.08 -0.47
N PRO A 647 -40.57 12.79 -0.68
CA PRO A 647 -41.36 11.90 0.19
C PRO A 647 -41.10 12.06 1.69
N THR A 648 -39.89 12.48 2.10
CA THR A 648 -39.47 12.57 3.49
C THR A 648 -38.75 13.86 3.84
N LEU A 649 -38.60 14.76 2.87
CA LEU A 649 -37.94 16.05 3.01
C LEU A 649 -38.87 17.16 2.47
N GLN A 650 -39.42 17.97 3.33
CA GLN A 650 -40.19 19.15 2.94
C GLN A 650 -39.28 20.38 2.84
N ARG A 651 -39.49 21.19 1.84
CA ARG A 651 -38.70 22.38 1.58
C ARG A 651 -39.58 23.61 1.37
N ALA A 652 -39.28 24.69 2.05
CA ALA A 652 -39.89 26.00 1.85
C ALA A 652 -38.82 27.10 2.02
N ASN A 653 -38.47 27.83 0.96
CA ASN A 653 -37.61 29.03 1.01
C ASN A 653 -36.36 28.90 1.90
N GLY A 654 -35.57 27.83 1.75
CA GLY A 654 -34.36 27.61 2.56
C GLY A 654 -34.61 26.96 3.95
N LEU A 655 -35.85 26.76 4.33
CA LEU A 655 -36.23 25.91 5.47
C LEU A 655 -36.43 24.47 4.96
N PHE A 656 -35.81 23.51 5.64
CA PHE A 656 -35.97 22.09 5.41
C PHE A 656 -36.54 21.44 6.68
N LEU A 657 -37.58 20.64 6.51
CA LEU A 657 -38.12 19.79 7.56
C LEU A 657 -37.75 18.35 7.23
N PHE A 658 -36.93 17.76 8.09
CA PHE A 658 -36.43 16.40 7.96
C PHE A 658 -36.54 15.67 9.30
N HIS A 659 -37.33 14.59 9.38
CA HIS A 659 -37.61 13.87 10.63
C HIS A 659 -38.03 14.80 11.81
N HIS A 660 -38.98 15.66 11.56
CA HIS A 660 -39.49 16.67 12.52
C HIS A 660 -38.45 17.68 13.02
N LYS A 661 -37.23 17.70 12.41
CA LYS A 661 -36.19 18.68 12.71
C LYS A 661 -36.23 19.83 11.70
N ARG A 662 -36.15 21.05 12.24
CA ARG A 662 -36.14 22.28 11.42
C ARG A 662 -34.70 22.68 11.12
N ILE A 663 -34.34 22.61 9.86
CA ILE A 663 -33.01 22.94 9.35
C ILE A 663 -33.13 24.16 8.44
N VAL A 664 -32.35 25.19 8.71
CA VAL A 664 -32.31 26.39 7.88
C VAL A 664 -31.00 26.43 7.14
N TYR A 665 -31.09 26.51 5.81
CA TYR A 665 -29.95 26.78 4.93
C TYR A 665 -29.94 28.25 4.55
N LEU A 666 -29.04 29.01 5.17
CA LEU A 666 -28.96 30.45 5.09
C LEU A 666 -27.97 30.87 3.99
N ASN A 667 -28.46 30.99 2.77
CA ASN A 667 -27.72 31.47 1.59
C ASN A 667 -28.23 32.80 1.05
N LEU A 668 -29.33 33.33 1.60
CA LEU A 668 -29.94 34.61 1.27
C LEU A 668 -30.44 35.25 2.55
N PRO A 669 -30.63 36.60 2.57
CA PRO A 669 -31.27 37.25 3.70
C PRO A 669 -32.75 36.81 3.81
N PHE A 670 -33.12 36.19 4.91
CA PHE A 670 -34.52 35.84 5.21
C PHE A 670 -35.18 36.85 6.14
N ALA A 671 -36.49 37.09 5.94
CA ALA A 671 -37.32 37.69 6.96
C ALA A 671 -37.63 36.67 8.08
N LEU A 672 -37.20 36.93 9.30
CA LEU A 672 -37.16 36.00 10.43
C LEU A 672 -38.50 35.86 11.16
N ASN A 673 -39.51 36.67 10.86
CA ASN A 673 -40.69 36.87 11.71
C ASN A 673 -41.68 35.69 11.79
N ALA A 674 -41.40 34.56 11.15
CA ALA A 674 -42.30 33.41 11.11
C ALA A 674 -41.63 32.04 11.35
N ILE A 675 -40.33 31.97 11.67
CA ILE A 675 -39.62 30.70 11.84
C ILE A 675 -39.53 30.39 13.34
N GLY A 676 -40.24 29.38 13.81
CA GLY A 676 -40.11 28.89 15.19
C GLY A 676 -38.68 28.39 15.50
N PRO A 677 -38.46 27.69 16.62
CA PRO A 677 -37.11 27.26 17.02
C PRO A 677 -36.42 26.43 15.93
N ILE A 678 -35.15 26.76 15.66
CA ILE A 678 -34.30 26.13 14.59
C ILE A 678 -33.39 25.10 15.28
N ASP A 679 -33.47 23.83 14.87
CA ASP A 679 -32.60 22.79 15.40
C ASP A 679 -31.17 22.91 14.81
N LEU A 680 -31.05 23.18 13.51
CA LEU A 680 -29.78 23.30 12.83
C LEU A 680 -29.78 24.47 11.84
N LEU A 681 -28.84 25.39 12.00
CA LEU A 681 -28.60 26.48 11.08
C LEU A 681 -27.34 26.21 10.27
N ILE A 682 -27.47 26.09 8.96
CA ILE A 682 -26.35 25.94 8.04
C ILE A 682 -26.12 27.28 7.33
N VAL A 683 -24.99 27.91 7.63
CA VAL A 683 -24.63 29.22 7.11
C VAL A 683 -23.76 29.08 5.87
N ALA A 684 -24.19 29.62 4.74
CA ALA A 684 -23.53 29.56 3.46
C ALA A 684 -23.20 30.94 2.89
N LYS A 685 -22.51 30.99 1.74
CA LYS A 685 -22.21 32.22 1.01
C LYS A 685 -23.52 32.95 0.65
N GLY A 686 -23.58 34.26 0.93
CA GLY A 686 -24.80 35.08 0.76
C GLY A 686 -25.53 35.33 2.08
N SER A 687 -25.10 34.73 3.19
CA SER A 687 -25.66 34.96 4.52
C SER A 687 -25.49 36.45 4.98
N PRO A 688 -26.37 36.96 5.86
CA PRO A 688 -26.29 38.33 6.38
C PRO A 688 -24.97 38.61 7.09
N THR A 689 -24.51 39.87 6.98
CA THR A 689 -23.28 40.34 7.65
C THR A 689 -23.46 40.59 9.15
N ASN A 690 -24.68 40.91 9.58
CA ASN A 690 -25.02 41.16 10.99
C ASN A 690 -25.35 39.87 11.76
N ALA A 691 -24.39 38.97 11.83
CA ALA A 691 -24.55 37.63 12.42
C ALA A 691 -25.02 37.65 13.88
N THR A 692 -24.50 38.58 14.71
CA THR A 692 -24.83 38.66 16.14
C THR A 692 -26.29 39.07 16.35
N GLN A 693 -26.75 40.06 15.60
CA GLN A 693 -28.15 40.51 15.67
C GLN A 693 -29.11 39.42 15.14
N TRP A 694 -28.70 38.72 14.09
CA TRP A 694 -29.47 37.63 13.51
C TRP A 694 -29.66 36.49 14.53
N LEU A 695 -28.57 36.05 15.20
CA LEU A 695 -28.61 35.00 16.21
C LEU A 695 -29.35 35.41 17.49
N ALA A 696 -29.29 36.70 17.89
CA ALA A 696 -30.01 37.21 19.05
C ALA A 696 -31.54 37.19 18.86
N ASN A 697 -32.01 37.38 17.62
CA ASN A 697 -33.43 37.41 17.29
C ASN A 697 -34.02 36.04 16.93
N THR A 698 -33.21 34.96 16.98
CA THR A 698 -33.61 33.61 16.59
C THR A 698 -33.23 32.59 17.64
N SER A 699 -34.12 31.63 17.91
CA SER A 699 -33.80 30.49 18.76
C SER A 699 -33.14 29.39 17.92
N VAL A 700 -31.80 29.33 17.96
CA VAL A 700 -30.99 28.32 17.20
C VAL A 700 -30.26 27.40 18.17
N ARG A 701 -30.41 26.10 17.98
CA ARG A 701 -29.76 25.10 18.85
C ARG A 701 -28.28 24.87 18.44
N GLN A 702 -27.99 24.84 17.14
CA GLN A 702 -26.65 24.58 16.65
C GLN A 702 -26.40 25.28 15.30
N VAL A 703 -25.20 25.81 15.13
CA VAL A 703 -24.76 26.48 13.88
C VAL A 703 -23.68 25.66 13.21
N VAL A 704 -23.77 25.50 11.87
CA VAL A 704 -22.75 24.91 11.03
C VAL A 704 -22.30 25.91 9.98
N LEU A 705 -21.02 26.22 9.98
CA LEU A 705 -20.40 27.09 8.97
C LEU A 705 -19.95 26.25 7.80
N ASP A 706 -20.59 26.45 6.67
CA ASP A 706 -20.38 25.68 5.44
C ASP A 706 -19.07 26.06 4.73
N GLY A 707 -18.62 25.18 3.84
CA GLY A 707 -17.42 25.36 3.03
C GLY A 707 -17.47 26.47 1.98
N SER A 708 -18.66 26.95 1.64
CA SER A 708 -18.87 28.08 0.69
C SER A 708 -18.52 29.45 1.26
N LEU A 709 -18.47 29.59 2.59
CA LEU A 709 -18.21 30.87 3.26
C LEU A 709 -16.79 31.38 2.98
N THR A 710 -16.69 32.70 2.79
CA THR A 710 -15.38 33.38 2.74
C THR A 710 -14.73 33.41 4.12
N SER A 711 -13.41 33.53 4.16
CA SER A 711 -12.67 33.59 5.43
C SER A 711 -13.13 34.75 6.35
N ARG A 712 -13.57 35.87 5.76
CA ARG A 712 -14.10 37.01 6.50
C ARG A 712 -15.45 36.69 7.12
N GLN A 713 -16.40 36.19 6.33
CA GLN A 713 -17.74 35.80 6.80
C GLN A 713 -17.66 34.75 7.90
N ARG A 714 -16.79 33.74 7.75
CA ARG A 714 -16.55 32.69 8.72
C ARG A 714 -16.11 33.23 10.08
N LYS A 715 -15.14 34.17 10.10
CA LYS A 715 -14.68 34.83 11.33
C LYS A 715 -15.81 35.62 12.01
N VAL A 716 -16.65 36.31 11.24
CA VAL A 716 -17.78 37.08 11.75
C VAL A 716 -18.81 36.16 12.43
N TRP A 717 -19.22 35.09 11.73
CA TRP A 717 -20.20 34.13 12.29
C TRP A 717 -19.65 33.35 13.48
N ALA A 718 -18.39 32.93 13.42
CA ALA A 718 -17.74 32.25 14.54
C ALA A 718 -17.66 33.17 15.80
N LYS A 719 -17.38 34.47 15.62
CA LYS A 719 -17.40 35.45 16.70
C LYS A 719 -18.81 35.64 17.27
N ALA A 720 -19.81 35.73 16.40
CA ALA A 720 -21.22 35.87 16.79
C ALA A 720 -21.70 34.64 17.59
N CYS A 721 -21.39 33.41 17.16
CA CYS A 721 -21.74 32.21 17.90
C CYS A 721 -21.10 32.15 19.30
N ARG A 722 -19.84 32.61 19.45
CA ARG A 722 -19.22 32.74 20.78
C ARG A 722 -19.90 33.74 21.68
N ALA A 723 -20.32 34.87 21.13
CA ALA A 723 -21.00 35.93 21.87
C ALA A 723 -22.40 35.49 22.35
N THR A 724 -23.06 34.61 21.60
CA THR A 724 -24.40 34.10 21.89
C THR A 724 -24.38 32.71 22.58
N HIS A 725 -23.21 32.18 22.90
CA HIS A 725 -23.01 30.84 23.48
C HIS A 725 -23.67 29.69 22.71
N ILE A 726 -23.87 29.83 21.38
CA ILE A 726 -24.44 28.79 20.53
C ILE A 726 -23.31 27.88 20.01
N PRO A 727 -23.45 26.54 20.11
CA PRO A 727 -22.49 25.59 19.55
C PRO A 727 -22.28 25.84 18.05
N CYS A 728 -21.01 25.98 17.62
CA CYS A 728 -20.64 26.28 16.24
C CYS A 728 -19.64 25.26 15.72
N HIS A 729 -19.96 24.66 14.56
CA HIS A 729 -19.09 23.73 13.87
C HIS A 729 -18.61 24.33 12.55
N ASP A 730 -17.30 24.50 12.39
CA ASP A 730 -16.69 24.99 11.13
C ASP A 730 -16.21 23.80 10.29
N VAL A 731 -16.92 23.51 9.21
CA VAL A 731 -16.66 22.37 8.33
C VAL A 731 -15.25 22.40 7.71
N LEU A 732 -14.68 23.58 7.40
CA LEU A 732 -13.33 23.64 6.84
C LEU A 732 -12.23 23.39 7.89
N GLN A 733 -12.47 23.71 9.17
CA GLN A 733 -11.50 23.52 10.24
C GLN A 733 -11.64 22.17 10.93
N GLN A 734 -12.88 21.74 11.18
CA GLN A 734 -13.20 20.56 11.98
C GLN A 734 -13.55 19.32 11.15
N GLY A 735 -13.70 19.48 9.82
CA GLY A 735 -14.16 18.42 8.92
C GLY A 735 -15.68 18.43 8.73
N ALA A 736 -16.21 17.44 8.00
CA ALA A 736 -17.63 17.32 7.76
C ALA A 736 -18.43 17.24 9.06
N PHE A 737 -19.58 17.88 9.08
CA PHE A 737 -20.53 17.79 10.17
C PHE A 737 -21.50 16.63 9.91
N ILE A 738 -21.65 15.72 10.86
CA ILE A 738 -22.60 14.60 10.80
C ILE A 738 -23.52 14.68 12.01
N TRP A 739 -24.81 14.80 11.74
CA TRP A 739 -25.84 14.77 12.75
C TRP A 739 -26.73 13.56 12.56
N THR A 740 -26.64 12.60 13.46
CA THR A 740 -27.52 11.43 13.51
C THR A 740 -28.80 11.82 14.23
N LEU A 741 -29.93 11.53 13.61
CA LEU A 741 -31.24 11.75 14.19
C LEU A 741 -31.73 10.48 14.90
N PRO A 742 -32.43 10.59 16.03
CA PRO A 742 -32.97 9.45 16.77
C PRO A 742 -34.02 8.68 15.98
#